data_209166155f7781201967630ee3fc22f2
#
_entry.id   209166155f7781201967630ee3fc22f2
#
_cell.length_a   1.000
_cell.length_b   1.000
_cell.length_c   1.000
_cell.angle_alpha   90.00
_cell.angle_beta   90.00
_cell.angle_gamma   90.00
#
_symmetry.space_group_name_H-M   'P 1'
#
loop_
_entity.id
_entity.type
_entity.pdbx_description
1 polymer ?
#
loop_
_entity_poly.entity_id
_entity_poly.type
_entity_poly.pdbx_seq_one_letter_code
_entity_poly.pdbx_strand_id
1 'polypeptide(L)'
;WEQDLPLDADEAYQSLVRSLRRTDGFALLFVRCSPVQGDRIITDVRDDLPNKTIEVLELKESIDNLYDHVAALTNRKQINILFIKGIEYSIFAYEDREMNDVNLRSQSSVYGGTWQGIPRILGHLNLSRERFRDNFKFCFVFLLPEFALRYFIRRAPDFFDWRSNIYEFPTDKELVNKEAHRLAYLDGSYKEYCEQTAAQRIVKLSAILSYLDEIPEAETQAFLLYEKGLIYRAGGEYEKALDSYSKALKIKPDFHDAWNNRGIVLKKLDRYEEAITSYDKALEIKPDFHDAWNNRGIVLKKLDRYEEAITCYNKAVEIKPDYLDAWDNRGDVLRDLGRYEDAIISYDKVLKIKPDYHYSWKSRGDTLCDVNRYEEAIDSYNKALQIKPDNYEIWNNRGKAIVNLDRYEEAITSYDKALQIEPNFAPALSNRGNALRNLGRYEEALESYDKALQIDPTYHLAWNNRGQVLRSLNRYEEALASFDKTLEIRPNYIYALSGRSNALRDLGRQEEALISIDKVLEVKPDDHYAWNCRGNFLRDLGRYEEAIGCYDKALLFKPDYHQVWFIRGIVLGNSYRNEKNGNFNNRDLKIEADNFNIHYNKACIYSLQNNPELALESLQKSLQINHEKSLNLAKTDSDFDNIRHDPRFQALIQ
;
A
#
# COMPACT_ATOMS: atom_id res chain seq x y z
N TRP A 1 58.08 -10.45 -5.38
CA TRP A 1 57.11 -11.23 -6.15
C TRP A 1 56.92 -10.73 -7.60
N GLU A 2 57.50 -9.59 -8.02
CA GLU A 2 57.38 -9.00 -9.34
C GLU A 2 58.48 -9.38 -10.33
N GLN A 3 59.47 -10.20 -9.94
CA GLN A 3 60.67 -10.36 -10.75
C GLN A 3 60.80 -11.68 -11.57
N ASP A 4 59.88 -12.66 -11.41
CA ASP A 4 59.94 -13.97 -12.09
C ASP A 4 58.67 -14.43 -12.79
N LEU A 5 57.76 -13.52 -13.20
CA LEU A 5 56.53 -13.88 -13.91
C LEU A 5 56.77 -13.91 -15.43
N PRO A 6 56.24 -14.92 -16.16
CA PRO A 6 56.33 -14.95 -17.60
C PRO A 6 55.60 -13.75 -18.20
N LEU A 7 56.32 -13.02 -19.06
CA LEU A 7 55.79 -11.81 -19.74
C LEU A 7 54.85 -12.13 -20.93
N ASP A 8 54.74 -13.40 -21.31
CA ASP A 8 54.00 -13.86 -22.49
C ASP A 8 53.06 -15.02 -22.10
N ALA A 9 51.85 -15.01 -22.70
CA ALA A 9 50.83 -16.04 -22.48
C ALA A 9 51.29 -17.43 -22.93
N ASP A 10 52.03 -17.51 -24.01
CA ASP A 10 52.59 -18.78 -24.53
C ASP A 10 53.65 -19.35 -23.59
N GLU A 11 54.47 -18.51 -23.00
CA GLU A 11 55.48 -18.93 -22.04
C GLU A 11 54.85 -19.44 -20.74
N ALA A 12 53.83 -18.75 -20.24
CA ALA A 12 53.00 -19.17 -19.09
C ALA A 12 52.34 -20.53 -19.36
N TYR A 13 51.73 -20.69 -20.54
CA TYR A 13 51.10 -21.92 -20.97
C TYR A 13 52.10 -23.08 -21.07
N GLN A 14 53.23 -22.90 -21.75
CA GLN A 14 54.29 -23.92 -21.87
C GLN A 14 54.85 -24.30 -20.51
N SER A 15 54.95 -23.36 -19.58
CA SER A 15 55.38 -23.63 -18.22
C SER A 15 54.38 -24.48 -17.45
N LEU A 16 53.06 -24.16 -17.59
CA LEU A 16 51.95 -24.94 -17.01
C LEU A 16 51.95 -26.37 -17.56
N VAL A 17 52.01 -26.54 -18.90
CA VAL A 17 52.03 -27.88 -19.56
C VAL A 17 53.24 -28.70 -19.13
N ARG A 18 54.44 -28.10 -19.01
CA ARG A 18 55.64 -28.78 -18.50
C ARG A 18 55.43 -29.28 -17.08
N SER A 19 54.80 -28.50 -16.21
CA SER A 19 54.52 -28.92 -14.84
C SER A 19 53.47 -30.03 -14.78
N LEU A 20 52.39 -29.92 -15.55
CA LEU A 20 51.32 -30.94 -15.62
C LEU A 20 51.84 -32.28 -16.19
N ARG A 21 52.78 -32.21 -17.15
CA ARG A 21 53.43 -33.40 -17.73
C ARG A 21 54.28 -34.13 -16.71
N ARG A 22 54.99 -33.41 -15.85
CA ARG A 22 55.92 -33.96 -14.85
C ARG A 22 55.26 -34.39 -13.54
N THR A 23 54.06 -33.90 -13.29
CA THR A 23 53.33 -34.17 -12.04
C THR A 23 52.67 -35.56 -12.10
N ASP A 24 53.12 -36.44 -11.19
CA ASP A 24 52.47 -37.71 -10.90
C ASP A 24 52.05 -37.72 -9.42
N GLY A 25 50.77 -37.72 -9.15
CA GLY A 25 50.20 -37.69 -7.79
C GLY A 25 49.70 -36.33 -7.37
N PHE A 26 49.64 -36.09 -6.06
CA PHE A 26 49.06 -34.87 -5.49
C PHE A 26 49.94 -33.64 -5.76
N ALA A 27 49.32 -32.64 -6.34
CA ALA A 27 49.87 -31.29 -6.49
C ALA A 27 48.75 -30.26 -6.47
N LEU A 28 49.04 -29.03 -6.07
CA LEU A 28 48.15 -27.88 -6.11
C LEU A 28 48.75 -26.81 -7.02
N LEU A 29 48.09 -26.55 -8.13
CA LEU A 29 48.44 -25.48 -9.07
C LEU A 29 47.38 -24.43 -9.08
N PHE A 30 47.76 -23.18 -9.06
CA PHE A 30 46.84 -22.04 -9.17
C PHE A 30 47.12 -21.32 -10.48
N VAL A 31 46.07 -21.08 -11.25
CA VAL A 31 46.16 -20.42 -12.54
C VAL A 31 45.28 -19.16 -12.47
N ARG A 32 45.94 -18.00 -12.52
CA ARG A 32 45.25 -16.73 -12.69
C ARG A 32 44.86 -16.55 -14.14
N CYS A 33 43.57 -16.54 -14.41
CA CYS A 33 43.01 -16.32 -15.74
C CYS A 33 41.55 -15.82 -15.66
N SER A 34 41.08 -15.21 -16.73
CA SER A 34 39.64 -14.94 -16.86
C SER A 34 38.88 -16.27 -17.06
N PRO A 35 37.54 -16.31 -16.79
CA PRO A 35 36.76 -17.54 -16.99
C PRO A 35 36.88 -18.10 -18.42
N VAL A 36 36.88 -17.23 -19.44
CA VAL A 36 36.98 -17.63 -20.85
C VAL A 36 38.41 -18.15 -21.19
N GLN A 37 39.43 -17.48 -20.68
CA GLN A 37 40.81 -18.00 -20.81
C GLN A 37 40.96 -19.37 -20.16
N GLY A 38 40.29 -19.58 -19.01
CA GLY A 38 40.30 -20.89 -18.34
C GLY A 38 39.73 -22.01 -19.20
N ASP A 39 38.64 -21.76 -19.90
CA ASP A 39 38.03 -22.76 -20.81
C ASP A 39 38.97 -23.08 -21.99
N ARG A 40 39.62 -22.06 -22.53
CA ARG A 40 40.65 -22.26 -23.59
C ARG A 40 41.84 -23.06 -23.06
N ILE A 41 42.39 -22.71 -21.89
CA ILE A 41 43.50 -23.46 -21.26
C ILE A 41 43.14 -24.92 -21.07
N ILE A 42 41.94 -25.24 -20.60
CA ILE A 42 41.48 -26.64 -20.45
C ILE A 42 41.49 -27.36 -21.78
N THR A 43 41.01 -26.73 -22.85
CA THR A 43 40.94 -27.32 -24.18
C THR A 43 42.36 -27.59 -24.72
N ASP A 44 43.21 -26.59 -24.68
CA ASP A 44 44.57 -26.67 -25.17
C ASP A 44 45.40 -27.73 -24.40
N VAL A 45 45.23 -27.80 -23.06
CA VAL A 45 45.89 -28.83 -22.21
C VAL A 45 45.42 -30.23 -22.52
N ARG A 46 44.14 -30.42 -22.87
CA ARG A 46 43.65 -31.75 -23.31
C ARG A 46 44.29 -32.21 -24.62
N ASP A 47 44.48 -31.26 -25.53
CA ASP A 47 45.13 -31.56 -26.82
C ASP A 47 46.62 -31.88 -26.67
N ASP A 48 47.33 -31.15 -25.77
CA ASP A 48 48.78 -31.30 -25.54
C ASP A 48 49.15 -32.47 -24.61
N LEU A 49 48.22 -32.99 -23.82
CA LEU A 49 48.43 -34.10 -22.89
C LEU A 49 47.44 -35.25 -23.09
N PRO A 50 47.37 -35.86 -24.29
CA PRO A 50 46.40 -36.91 -24.62
C PRO A 50 46.54 -38.18 -23.77
N ASN A 51 47.68 -38.39 -23.15
CA ASN A 51 47.97 -39.55 -22.29
C ASN A 51 47.59 -39.34 -20.81
N LYS A 52 47.10 -38.17 -20.42
CA LYS A 52 46.62 -37.87 -19.06
C LYS A 52 45.07 -37.80 -19.06
N THR A 53 44.48 -38.41 -18.06
CA THR A 53 43.02 -38.26 -17.84
C THR A 53 42.73 -36.95 -17.17
N ILE A 54 42.06 -36.05 -17.88
CA ILE A 54 41.77 -34.68 -17.45
C ILE A 54 40.27 -34.55 -17.22
N GLU A 55 39.88 -34.21 -15.99
CA GLU A 55 38.52 -33.93 -15.59
C GLU A 55 38.37 -32.47 -15.23
N VAL A 56 37.13 -31.96 -15.30
CA VAL A 56 36.79 -30.60 -14.93
C VAL A 56 35.64 -30.62 -13.93
N LEU A 57 35.89 -30.10 -12.74
CA LEU A 57 34.86 -29.84 -11.75
C LEU A 57 34.42 -28.38 -11.90
N GLU A 58 33.27 -28.20 -12.52
CA GLU A 58 32.62 -26.88 -12.66
C GLU A 58 31.60 -26.67 -11.54
N LEU A 59 31.88 -25.73 -10.66
CA LEU A 59 30.99 -25.31 -9.60
C LEU A 59 30.02 -24.25 -10.17
N LYS A 60 28.74 -24.59 -10.26
CA LYS A 60 27.70 -23.69 -10.83
C LYS A 60 26.95 -22.89 -9.77
N GLU A 61 27.24 -23.15 -8.50
CA GLU A 61 26.66 -22.49 -7.34
C GLU A 61 27.69 -22.44 -6.19
N SER A 62 27.38 -21.65 -5.16
CA SER A 62 28.24 -21.58 -3.98
C SER A 62 28.20 -22.89 -3.19
N ILE A 63 29.36 -23.39 -2.79
CA ILE A 63 29.50 -24.60 -1.97
C ILE A 63 30.27 -24.28 -0.70
N ASP A 64 30.05 -25.03 0.37
CA ASP A 64 30.74 -24.89 1.65
C ASP A 64 31.95 -25.84 1.77
N ASN A 65 31.96 -26.97 1.03
CA ASN A 65 32.92 -28.03 1.16
C ASN A 65 33.33 -28.64 -0.19
N LEU A 66 34.51 -28.29 -0.69
CA LEU A 66 35.05 -28.80 -1.95
C LEU A 66 35.45 -30.27 -1.85
N TYR A 67 35.91 -30.74 -0.68
CA TYR A 67 36.35 -32.11 -0.49
C TYR A 67 35.25 -33.13 -0.84
N ASP A 68 34.03 -32.90 -0.39
CA ASP A 68 32.91 -33.81 -0.63
C ASP A 68 32.52 -33.85 -2.11
N HIS A 69 32.58 -32.72 -2.81
CA HIS A 69 32.33 -32.66 -4.26
C HIS A 69 33.38 -33.46 -5.05
N VAL A 70 34.66 -33.33 -4.68
CA VAL A 70 35.74 -34.11 -5.30
C VAL A 70 35.61 -35.59 -4.94
N ALA A 71 35.26 -35.93 -3.70
CA ALA A 71 35.07 -37.29 -3.25
C ALA A 71 33.90 -38.01 -3.97
N ALA A 72 32.89 -37.24 -4.40
CA ALA A 72 31.73 -37.75 -5.15
C ALA A 72 32.04 -38.08 -6.63
N LEU A 73 33.17 -37.68 -7.18
CA LEU A 73 33.56 -37.96 -8.55
C LEU A 73 33.70 -39.50 -8.77
N THR A 74 32.93 -40.02 -9.73
CA THR A 74 32.86 -41.49 -9.99
C THR A 74 34.16 -42.08 -10.49
N ASN A 75 34.95 -41.34 -11.29
CA ASN A 75 36.18 -41.79 -11.95
C ASN A 75 37.47 -41.36 -11.24
N ARG A 76 37.37 -40.90 -9.97
CA ARG A 76 38.51 -40.27 -9.24
C ARG A 76 39.83 -41.08 -9.22
N LYS A 77 39.79 -42.40 -9.35
CA LYS A 77 40.99 -43.25 -9.37
C LYS A 77 41.73 -43.20 -10.72
N GLN A 78 41.10 -42.73 -11.77
CA GLN A 78 41.66 -42.62 -13.11
C GLN A 78 42.10 -41.21 -13.46
N ILE A 79 41.72 -40.22 -12.67
CA ILE A 79 42.05 -38.81 -12.89
C ILE A 79 43.54 -38.60 -12.66
N ASN A 80 44.20 -37.93 -13.61
CA ASN A 80 45.59 -37.44 -13.45
C ASN A 80 45.59 -35.93 -13.12
N ILE A 81 44.66 -35.18 -13.73
CA ILE A 81 44.54 -33.74 -13.58
C ILE A 81 43.08 -33.39 -13.39
N LEU A 82 42.78 -32.64 -12.33
CA LEU A 82 41.43 -32.10 -12.07
C LEU A 82 41.47 -30.57 -12.12
N PHE A 83 40.84 -30.00 -13.12
CA PHE A 83 40.60 -28.57 -13.16
C PHE A 83 39.38 -28.21 -12.30
N ILE A 84 39.48 -27.15 -11.51
CA ILE A 84 38.41 -26.61 -10.68
C ILE A 84 38.15 -25.19 -11.14
N LYS A 85 36.92 -24.93 -11.54
CA LYS A 85 36.43 -23.59 -11.89
C LYS A 85 35.13 -23.28 -11.16
N GLY A 86 34.84 -22.01 -10.92
CA GLY A 86 33.61 -21.55 -10.26
C GLY A 86 33.68 -21.44 -8.74
N ILE A 87 34.86 -21.66 -8.13
CA ILE A 87 35.05 -21.54 -6.67
C ILE A 87 34.85 -20.09 -6.19
N GLU A 88 35.08 -19.15 -7.06
CA GLU A 88 34.82 -17.71 -6.85
C GLU A 88 33.39 -17.42 -6.48
N TYR A 89 32.40 -18.21 -6.90
CA TYR A 89 31.01 -18.07 -6.52
C TYR A 89 30.79 -18.25 -5.02
N SER A 90 31.51 -19.18 -4.40
CA SER A 90 31.44 -19.41 -2.96
C SER A 90 32.10 -18.30 -2.15
N ILE A 91 33.18 -17.72 -2.69
CA ILE A 91 33.87 -16.58 -2.09
C ILE A 91 32.99 -15.35 -2.14
N PHE A 92 32.41 -15.07 -3.31
CA PHE A 92 31.57 -13.92 -3.51
C PHE A 92 30.25 -13.99 -2.68
N ALA A 93 29.58 -15.15 -2.64
CA ALA A 93 28.37 -15.35 -1.84
C ALA A 93 28.60 -15.10 -0.35
N TYR A 94 29.80 -15.31 0.14
CA TYR A 94 30.17 -15.02 1.51
C TYR A 94 30.31 -13.50 1.74
N GLU A 95 31.05 -12.78 0.89
CA GLU A 95 31.20 -11.33 0.99
C GLU A 95 29.85 -10.62 0.95
N ASP A 96 28.95 -11.09 0.11
CA ASP A 96 27.63 -10.51 -0.06
C ASP A 96 26.78 -10.65 1.22
N ARG A 97 26.92 -11.75 1.96
CA ARG A 97 26.27 -11.96 3.26
C ARG A 97 26.87 -11.10 4.38
N GLU A 98 28.20 -10.98 4.46
CA GLU A 98 28.85 -10.17 5.50
C GLU A 98 28.57 -8.67 5.37
N MET A 99 28.42 -8.16 4.15
CA MET A 99 28.06 -6.76 3.93
C MET A 99 26.63 -6.43 4.40
N ASN A 100 25.75 -7.41 4.49
CA ASN A 100 24.35 -7.24 4.91
C ASN A 100 24.14 -7.35 6.44
N ASP A 101 25.10 -7.92 7.18
CA ASP A 101 24.97 -8.10 8.63
C ASP A 101 25.68 -6.98 9.40
N VAL A 102 24.90 -5.96 9.81
CA VAL A 102 25.40 -4.78 10.55
C VAL A 102 26.03 -5.17 11.90
N ASN A 103 25.64 -6.30 12.49
CA ASN A 103 26.17 -6.79 13.77
C ASN A 103 27.58 -7.36 13.66
N LEU A 104 28.01 -7.78 12.48
CA LEU A 104 29.35 -8.29 12.25
C LEU A 104 30.38 -7.17 12.04
N ARG A 105 29.96 -5.98 11.62
CA ARG A 105 30.84 -4.80 11.42
C ARG A 105 31.49 -4.29 12.70
N SER A 106 30.89 -4.51 13.86
CA SER A 106 31.40 -4.02 15.15
C SER A 106 32.47 -4.91 15.80
N GLN A 107 32.77 -6.11 15.24
CA GLN A 107 33.71 -7.08 15.82
C GLN A 107 34.99 -7.29 15.01
N SER A 108 35.19 -6.57 13.91
CA SER A 108 36.35 -6.77 13.02
C SER A 108 37.61 -5.98 13.37
N SER A 109 37.77 -5.57 14.64
CA SER A 109 39.02 -5.03 15.13
C SER A 109 39.54 -5.94 16.23
N VAL A 110 40.58 -6.63 15.98
CA VAL A 110 41.65 -7.13 16.86
C VAL A 110 42.16 -8.49 16.39
N TYR A 111 43.41 -8.57 16.15
CA TYR A 111 44.22 -9.78 15.97
C TYR A 111 43.92 -10.83 17.05
N GLY A 112 43.34 -11.96 16.65
CA GLY A 112 43.10 -13.08 17.58
C GLY A 112 42.04 -14.05 17.06
N GLY A 113 42.42 -14.98 16.24
CA GLY A 113 41.95 -16.32 16.09
C GLY A 113 40.49 -16.72 16.38
N THR A 114 39.48 -16.14 15.73
CA THR A 114 38.20 -16.79 15.59
C THR A 114 37.85 -16.89 14.10
N TRP A 115 37.43 -18.09 13.68
CA TRP A 115 37.09 -18.46 12.30
C TRP A 115 35.84 -17.70 11.75
N GLN A 116 35.38 -16.68 12.42
CA GLN A 116 34.34 -15.78 12.02
C GLN A 116 34.96 -14.72 11.08
N GLY A 117 34.70 -14.81 9.79
CA GLY A 117 35.21 -13.86 8.80
C GLY A 117 36.01 -14.51 7.66
N ILE A 118 35.88 -15.81 7.47
CA ILE A 118 36.49 -16.55 6.34
C ILE A 118 35.37 -17.29 5.59
N PRO A 119 35.30 -17.20 4.24
CA PRO A 119 34.41 -18.05 3.45
C PRO A 119 34.50 -19.50 3.88
N ARG A 120 33.37 -20.14 4.13
CA ARG A 120 33.34 -21.52 4.66
C ARG A 120 34.19 -22.48 3.81
N ILE A 121 34.15 -22.32 2.49
CA ILE A 121 34.93 -23.12 1.57
C ILE A 121 36.42 -22.97 1.84
N LEU A 122 36.93 -21.75 2.08
CA LEU A 122 38.36 -21.52 2.36
C LEU A 122 38.75 -22.05 3.74
N GLY A 123 37.86 -21.91 4.73
CA GLY A 123 38.03 -22.53 6.05
C GLY A 123 38.11 -24.05 5.96
N HIS A 124 37.25 -24.68 5.18
CA HIS A 124 37.26 -26.12 4.93
C HIS A 124 38.50 -26.58 4.19
N LEU A 125 38.96 -25.80 3.21
CA LEU A 125 40.23 -26.12 2.50
C LEU A 125 41.41 -26.14 3.46
N ASN A 126 41.55 -25.13 4.32
CA ASN A 126 42.61 -25.08 5.33
C ASN A 126 42.57 -26.30 6.28
N LEU A 127 41.37 -26.62 6.78
CA LEU A 127 41.20 -27.75 7.72
C LEU A 127 41.37 -29.12 7.04
N SER A 128 41.04 -29.23 5.77
CA SER A 128 40.99 -30.50 5.04
C SER A 128 42.25 -30.75 4.21
N ARG A 129 43.25 -29.88 4.24
CA ARG A 129 44.44 -29.93 3.38
C ARG A 129 45.13 -31.29 3.39
N GLU A 130 45.35 -31.91 4.58
CA GLU A 130 45.98 -33.23 4.71
C GLU A 130 45.10 -34.33 4.10
N ARG A 131 43.79 -34.24 4.28
CA ARG A 131 42.82 -35.18 3.68
C ARG A 131 42.88 -35.14 2.16
N PHE A 132 43.06 -33.95 1.55
CA PHE A 132 43.26 -33.84 0.10
C PHE A 132 44.48 -34.58 -0.37
N ARG A 133 45.65 -34.36 0.28
CA ARG A 133 46.90 -35.05 -0.04
C ARG A 133 46.79 -36.56 0.12
N ASP A 134 46.17 -37.01 1.21
CA ASP A 134 46.16 -38.43 1.56
C ASP A 134 45.16 -39.23 0.71
N ASN A 135 44.05 -38.63 0.32
CA ASN A 135 42.97 -39.34 -0.37
C ASN A 135 42.91 -39.10 -1.89
N PHE A 136 43.56 -38.06 -2.42
CA PHE A 136 43.60 -37.78 -3.84
C PHE A 136 45.00 -37.83 -4.40
N LYS A 137 45.22 -38.67 -5.40
CA LYS A 137 46.55 -38.91 -6.01
C LYS A 137 46.62 -38.29 -7.42
N PHE A 138 46.11 -37.08 -7.59
CA PHE A 138 46.13 -36.34 -8.84
C PHE A 138 46.41 -34.84 -8.61
N CYS A 139 46.73 -34.16 -9.70
CA CYS A 139 47.00 -32.73 -9.69
C CYS A 139 45.69 -31.92 -9.71
N PHE A 140 45.54 -31.01 -8.78
CA PHE A 140 44.47 -30.01 -8.76
C PHE A 140 44.97 -28.75 -9.44
N VAL A 141 44.16 -28.22 -10.37
CA VAL A 141 44.42 -26.96 -11.05
C VAL A 141 43.24 -26.03 -10.78
N PHE A 142 43.44 -25.03 -9.94
CA PHE A 142 42.45 -24.01 -9.63
C PHE A 142 42.55 -22.90 -10.66
N LEU A 143 41.47 -22.72 -11.46
CA LEU A 143 41.34 -21.61 -12.40
C LEU A 143 40.63 -20.48 -11.66
N LEU A 144 41.27 -19.35 -11.46
CA LEU A 144 40.78 -18.28 -10.60
C LEU A 144 40.95 -16.92 -11.28
N PRO A 145 39.94 -16.04 -11.20
CA PRO A 145 40.13 -14.63 -11.46
C PRO A 145 40.98 -13.99 -10.36
N GLU A 146 41.57 -12.85 -10.64
CA GLU A 146 42.55 -12.20 -9.74
C GLU A 146 41.98 -11.96 -8.34
N PHE A 147 40.74 -11.49 -8.23
CA PHE A 147 40.13 -11.24 -6.91
C PHE A 147 40.03 -12.51 -6.07
N ALA A 148 39.66 -13.64 -6.67
CA ALA A 148 39.56 -14.93 -5.98
C ALA A 148 40.94 -15.46 -5.53
N LEU A 149 41.94 -15.32 -6.37
CA LEU A 149 43.31 -15.67 -6.01
C LEU A 149 43.83 -14.85 -4.83
N ARG A 150 43.57 -13.53 -4.81
CA ARG A 150 43.90 -12.67 -3.65
C ARG A 150 43.22 -13.12 -2.37
N TYR A 151 41.99 -13.66 -2.47
CA TYR A 151 41.26 -14.23 -1.32
C TYR A 151 41.94 -15.50 -0.80
N PHE A 152 42.36 -16.43 -1.67
CA PHE A 152 43.07 -17.61 -1.28
C PHE A 152 44.37 -17.25 -0.52
N ILE A 153 45.12 -16.31 -1.04
CA ILE A 153 46.39 -15.86 -0.41
C ILE A 153 46.13 -15.30 0.99
N ARG A 154 45.07 -14.51 1.16
CA ARG A 154 44.77 -13.80 2.42
C ARG A 154 44.01 -14.64 3.44
N ARG A 155 43.15 -15.52 3.00
CA ARG A 155 42.12 -16.18 3.84
C ARG A 155 42.26 -17.70 3.92
N ALA A 156 43.05 -18.32 3.05
CA ALA A 156 43.39 -19.72 3.10
C ALA A 156 44.94 -19.94 3.03
N PRO A 157 45.73 -19.22 3.82
CA PRO A 157 47.20 -19.26 3.68
C PRO A 157 47.76 -20.67 3.84
N ASP A 158 47.29 -21.44 4.82
CA ASP A 158 47.77 -22.79 5.08
C ASP A 158 47.53 -23.75 3.92
N PHE A 159 46.38 -23.65 3.24
CA PHE A 159 46.08 -24.43 2.04
C PHE A 159 46.89 -23.91 0.85
N PHE A 160 46.98 -22.58 0.72
CA PHE A 160 47.73 -21.95 -0.36
C PHE A 160 49.23 -22.17 -0.27
N ASP A 161 49.81 -22.29 0.93
CA ASP A 161 51.22 -22.57 1.13
C ASP A 161 51.63 -23.97 0.67
N TRP A 162 50.68 -24.89 0.49
CA TRP A 162 50.94 -26.21 -0.11
C TRP A 162 50.96 -26.19 -1.65
N ARG A 163 50.80 -25.00 -2.27
CA ARG A 163 50.86 -24.87 -3.72
C ARG A 163 52.21 -25.36 -4.26
N SER A 164 52.09 -26.05 -5.37
CA SER A 164 53.27 -26.48 -6.14
C SER A 164 53.79 -25.36 -7.03
N ASN A 165 52.84 -24.56 -7.59
CA ASN A 165 53.16 -23.37 -8.39
C ASN A 165 51.94 -22.47 -8.60
N ILE A 166 52.21 -21.24 -9.07
CA ILE A 166 51.22 -20.27 -9.55
C ILE A 166 51.58 -19.92 -11.00
N TYR A 167 50.59 -19.86 -11.86
CA TYR A 167 50.71 -19.44 -13.23
C TYR A 167 49.83 -18.23 -13.46
N GLU A 168 50.37 -17.15 -13.95
CA GLU A 168 49.66 -15.94 -14.29
C GLU A 168 49.64 -15.77 -15.79
N PHE A 169 48.43 -15.85 -16.36
CA PHE A 169 48.24 -15.59 -17.76
C PHE A 169 47.99 -14.09 -17.94
N PRO A 170 48.72 -13.41 -18.82
CA PRO A 170 48.42 -12.03 -19.15
C PRO A 170 47.02 -11.94 -19.70
N THR A 171 46.31 -10.88 -19.33
CA THR A 171 44.93 -10.64 -19.76
C THR A 171 44.90 -10.50 -21.28
N ASP A 172 44.19 -11.39 -21.96
CA ASP A 172 43.88 -11.24 -23.37
C ASP A 172 42.81 -10.12 -23.50
N LYS A 173 43.30 -8.90 -23.74
CA LYS A 173 42.48 -7.69 -23.78
C LYS A 173 41.36 -7.76 -24.82
N GLU A 174 41.57 -8.41 -25.94
CA GLU A 174 40.58 -8.52 -27.01
C GLU A 174 39.45 -9.46 -26.61
N LEU A 175 39.80 -10.60 -26.01
CA LEU A 175 38.86 -11.58 -25.52
C LEU A 175 38.05 -11.04 -24.32
N VAL A 176 38.74 -10.39 -23.37
CA VAL A 176 38.08 -9.74 -22.20
C VAL A 176 37.16 -8.64 -22.65
N ASN A 177 37.56 -7.77 -23.56
CA ASN A 177 36.68 -6.72 -24.09
C ASN A 177 35.45 -7.31 -24.79
N LYS A 178 35.60 -8.38 -25.57
CA LYS A 178 34.48 -9.04 -26.26
C LYS A 178 33.46 -9.62 -25.27
N GLU A 179 33.90 -10.33 -24.27
CA GLU A 179 33.02 -10.93 -23.28
C GLU A 179 32.40 -9.88 -22.33
N ALA A 180 33.17 -8.89 -21.93
CA ALA A 180 32.66 -7.77 -21.17
C ALA A 180 31.60 -6.96 -21.95
N HIS A 181 31.84 -6.75 -23.22
CA HIS A 181 30.87 -6.11 -24.10
C HIS A 181 29.60 -6.96 -24.22
N ARG A 182 29.73 -8.29 -24.32
CA ARG A 182 28.59 -9.21 -24.31
C ARG A 182 27.79 -9.09 -23.03
N LEU A 183 28.45 -9.13 -21.87
CA LEU A 183 27.78 -8.98 -20.55
C LEU A 183 27.14 -7.60 -20.36
N ALA A 184 27.77 -6.55 -20.90
CA ALA A 184 27.30 -5.18 -20.75
C ALA A 184 26.11 -4.83 -21.68
N TYR A 185 26.08 -5.41 -22.89
CA TYR A 185 25.14 -4.96 -23.93
C TYR A 185 24.18 -6.04 -24.46
N LEU A 186 24.49 -7.32 -24.27
CA LEU A 186 23.75 -8.44 -24.88
C LEU A 186 23.12 -9.40 -23.88
N ASP A 187 23.59 -9.46 -22.64
CA ASP A 187 23.16 -10.44 -21.66
C ASP A 187 22.28 -9.82 -20.57
N GLY A 188 20.99 -9.95 -20.73
CA GLY A 188 20.01 -9.81 -19.65
C GLY A 188 19.23 -8.49 -19.64
N SER A 189 17.99 -8.62 -19.31
CA SER A 189 17.11 -7.49 -18.98
C SER A 189 16.75 -7.53 -17.49
N TYR A 190 16.32 -6.42 -16.93
CA TYR A 190 15.84 -6.38 -15.54
C TYR A 190 14.76 -7.45 -15.26
N LYS A 191 13.88 -7.71 -16.25
CA LYS A 191 12.84 -8.73 -16.14
C LYS A 191 13.46 -10.13 -15.97
N GLU A 192 14.45 -10.47 -16.78
CA GLU A 192 15.15 -11.76 -16.66
C GLU A 192 15.85 -11.91 -15.32
N TYR A 193 16.46 -10.84 -14.79
CA TYR A 193 17.09 -10.87 -13.46
C TYR A 193 16.07 -11.09 -12.33
N CYS A 194 14.84 -10.60 -12.46
CA CYS A 194 13.76 -10.87 -11.52
C CYS A 194 13.31 -12.35 -11.53
N GLU A 195 13.41 -13.02 -12.69
CA GLU A 195 13.03 -14.43 -12.85
C GLU A 195 14.14 -15.40 -12.39
N GLN A 196 15.39 -14.91 -12.26
CA GLN A 196 16.54 -15.70 -11.82
C GLN A 196 16.52 -15.99 -10.31
N THR A 197 17.06 -17.17 -9.94
CA THR A 197 17.34 -17.49 -8.52
C THR A 197 18.49 -16.63 -7.97
N ALA A 198 18.61 -16.57 -6.64
CA ALA A 198 19.72 -15.87 -6.01
C ALA A 198 21.10 -16.45 -6.46
N ALA A 199 21.20 -17.78 -6.60
CA ALA A 199 22.42 -18.43 -7.08
C ALA A 199 22.78 -18.00 -8.50
N GLN A 200 21.81 -17.94 -9.42
CA GLN A 200 22.04 -17.50 -10.80
C GLN A 200 22.50 -16.04 -10.87
N ARG A 201 21.90 -15.16 -10.04
CA ARG A 201 22.35 -13.77 -9.93
C ARG A 201 23.77 -13.65 -9.40
N ILE A 202 24.16 -14.46 -8.41
CA ILE A 202 25.55 -14.50 -7.88
C ILE A 202 26.54 -14.89 -8.96
N VAL A 203 26.22 -15.88 -9.80
CA VAL A 203 27.09 -16.28 -10.91
C VAL A 203 27.33 -15.12 -11.88
N LYS A 204 26.27 -14.38 -12.26
CA LYS A 204 26.42 -13.19 -13.13
C LYS A 204 27.20 -12.06 -12.45
N LEU A 205 26.96 -11.82 -11.16
CA LEU A 205 27.70 -10.79 -10.41
C LEU A 205 29.18 -11.10 -10.35
N SER A 206 29.57 -12.36 -10.09
CA SER A 206 30.98 -12.76 -10.05
C SER A 206 31.64 -12.64 -11.43
N ALA A 207 30.94 -12.96 -12.51
CA ALA A 207 31.43 -12.74 -13.86
C ALA A 207 31.69 -11.25 -14.15
N ILE A 208 30.73 -10.37 -13.80
CA ILE A 208 30.90 -8.92 -13.94
C ILE A 208 32.12 -8.43 -13.15
N LEU A 209 32.28 -8.88 -11.89
CA LEU A 209 33.41 -8.47 -11.06
C LEU A 209 34.76 -8.90 -11.62
N SER A 210 34.85 -10.12 -12.19
CA SER A 210 36.07 -10.60 -12.79
C SER A 210 36.57 -9.76 -13.96
N TYR A 211 35.66 -9.06 -14.64
CA TYR A 211 36.01 -8.18 -15.77
C TYR A 211 36.20 -6.71 -15.38
N LEU A 212 35.51 -6.22 -14.31
CA LEU A 212 35.58 -4.82 -13.92
C LEU A 212 36.99 -4.30 -13.63
N ASP A 213 37.86 -5.15 -13.04
CA ASP A 213 39.23 -4.79 -12.70
C ASP A 213 40.20 -4.90 -13.91
N GLU A 214 39.81 -5.65 -14.95
CA GLU A 214 40.65 -5.97 -16.10
C GLU A 214 40.38 -5.09 -17.33
N ILE A 215 39.22 -4.41 -17.36
CA ILE A 215 38.81 -3.61 -18.52
C ILE A 215 39.34 -2.18 -18.42
N PRO A 216 40.14 -1.72 -19.40
CA PRO A 216 40.60 -0.33 -19.43
C PRO A 216 39.56 0.66 -19.96
N GLU A 217 38.52 0.18 -20.68
CA GLU A 217 37.55 1.03 -21.36
C GLU A 217 36.49 1.53 -20.37
N ALA A 218 36.53 2.82 -20.09
CA ALA A 218 35.65 3.46 -19.11
C ALA A 218 34.16 3.30 -19.45
N GLU A 219 33.80 3.32 -20.71
CA GLU A 219 32.39 3.17 -21.14
C GLU A 219 31.87 1.77 -20.81
N THR A 220 32.60 0.73 -21.16
CA THR A 220 32.25 -0.67 -20.82
C THR A 220 32.20 -0.90 -19.31
N GLN A 221 33.13 -0.31 -18.54
CA GLN A 221 33.06 -0.34 -17.07
C GLN A 221 31.75 0.29 -16.52
N ALA A 222 31.32 1.42 -17.08
CA ALA A 222 30.07 2.07 -16.67
C ALA A 222 28.85 1.19 -16.95
N PHE A 223 28.81 0.51 -18.11
CA PHE A 223 27.74 -0.43 -18.43
C PHE A 223 27.75 -1.67 -17.53
N LEU A 224 28.91 -2.26 -17.24
CA LEU A 224 29.01 -3.39 -16.30
C LEU A 224 28.56 -3.02 -14.88
N LEU A 225 28.89 -1.81 -14.43
CA LEU A 225 28.41 -1.30 -13.12
C LEU A 225 26.90 -1.06 -13.14
N TYR A 226 26.37 -0.61 -14.27
CA TYR A 226 24.91 -0.48 -14.45
C TYR A 226 24.21 -1.83 -14.41
N GLU A 227 24.72 -2.85 -15.13
CA GLU A 227 24.20 -4.22 -15.09
C GLU A 227 24.26 -4.82 -13.68
N LYS A 228 25.40 -4.63 -12.98
CA LYS A 228 25.52 -4.99 -11.57
C LYS A 228 24.41 -4.35 -10.70
N GLY A 229 24.11 -3.08 -10.95
CA GLY A 229 23.02 -2.37 -10.29
C GLY A 229 21.65 -2.97 -10.58
N LEU A 230 21.37 -3.39 -11.83
CA LEU A 230 20.13 -4.07 -12.20
C LEU A 230 19.95 -5.41 -11.48
N ILE A 231 21.01 -6.19 -11.37
CA ILE A 231 21.01 -7.50 -10.69
C ILE A 231 20.73 -7.31 -9.19
N TYR A 232 21.42 -6.37 -8.53
CA TYR A 232 21.14 -6.05 -7.12
C TYR A 232 19.72 -5.53 -6.89
N ARG A 233 19.22 -4.68 -7.78
CA ARG A 233 17.85 -4.19 -7.73
C ARG A 233 16.83 -5.33 -7.85
N ALA A 234 17.07 -6.30 -8.75
CA ALA A 234 16.24 -7.49 -8.90
C ALA A 234 16.27 -8.41 -7.68
N GLY A 235 17.40 -8.43 -6.96
CA GLY A 235 17.57 -9.13 -5.68
C GLY A 235 16.97 -8.38 -4.47
N GLY A 236 16.49 -7.15 -4.63
CA GLY A 236 15.98 -6.32 -3.53
C GLY A 236 17.09 -5.62 -2.71
N GLU A 237 18.35 -5.70 -3.16
CA GLU A 237 19.53 -5.14 -2.48
C GLU A 237 19.74 -3.68 -2.89
N TYR A 238 18.81 -2.81 -2.49
CA TYR A 238 18.69 -1.46 -3.02
C TYR A 238 19.91 -0.57 -2.74
N GLU A 239 20.55 -0.66 -1.57
CA GLU A 239 21.75 0.13 -1.27
C GLU A 239 22.95 -0.25 -2.14
N LYS A 240 23.14 -1.56 -2.42
CA LYS A 240 24.18 -2.02 -3.34
C LYS A 240 23.90 -1.62 -4.79
N ALA A 241 22.63 -1.65 -5.19
CA ALA A 241 22.22 -1.15 -6.50
C ALA A 241 22.50 0.35 -6.63
N LEU A 242 22.21 1.13 -5.60
CA LEU A 242 22.47 2.57 -5.54
C LEU A 242 23.96 2.90 -5.66
N ASP A 243 24.84 2.16 -4.94
CA ASP A 243 26.28 2.29 -5.03
C ASP A 243 26.78 1.98 -6.45
N SER A 244 26.27 0.89 -7.06
CA SER A 244 26.65 0.45 -8.39
C SER A 244 26.26 1.50 -9.45
N TYR A 245 25.03 2.02 -9.44
CA TYR A 245 24.61 3.10 -10.34
C TYR A 245 25.41 4.38 -10.11
N SER A 246 25.70 4.73 -8.86
CA SER A 246 26.47 5.93 -8.53
C SER A 246 27.93 5.83 -9.04
N LYS A 247 28.53 4.64 -9.03
CA LYS A 247 29.84 4.38 -9.63
C LYS A 247 29.78 4.45 -11.15
N ALA A 248 28.76 3.86 -11.77
CA ALA A 248 28.55 3.97 -13.23
C ALA A 248 28.44 5.43 -13.68
N LEU A 249 27.67 6.23 -12.93
CA LEU A 249 27.43 7.66 -13.22
C LEU A 249 28.66 8.56 -12.96
N LYS A 250 29.60 8.13 -12.10
CA LYS A 250 30.89 8.83 -11.97
C LYS A 250 31.76 8.66 -13.21
N ILE A 251 31.66 7.50 -13.88
CA ILE A 251 32.40 7.19 -15.09
C ILE A 251 31.72 7.78 -16.32
N LYS A 252 30.39 7.59 -16.43
CA LYS A 252 29.55 8.06 -17.54
C LYS A 252 28.41 8.94 -17.03
N PRO A 253 28.65 10.24 -16.84
CA PRO A 253 27.64 11.17 -16.28
C PRO A 253 26.40 11.37 -17.16
N ASP A 254 26.49 11.11 -18.45
CA ASP A 254 25.42 11.22 -19.45
C ASP A 254 24.60 9.92 -19.63
N PHE A 255 24.70 8.99 -18.69
CA PHE A 255 23.97 7.72 -18.75
C PHE A 255 22.55 7.86 -18.20
N HIS A 256 21.60 8.29 -19.03
CA HIS A 256 20.21 8.56 -18.64
C HIS A 256 19.49 7.38 -18.00
N ASP A 257 19.73 6.13 -18.47
CA ASP A 257 19.14 4.92 -17.89
C ASP A 257 19.62 4.66 -16.47
N ALA A 258 20.91 4.89 -16.22
CA ALA A 258 21.48 4.74 -14.89
C ALA A 258 20.93 5.78 -13.91
N TRP A 259 20.72 7.04 -14.36
CA TRP A 259 20.05 8.06 -13.58
C TRP A 259 18.61 7.70 -13.25
N ASN A 260 17.83 7.23 -14.24
CA ASN A 260 16.45 6.79 -14.01
C ASN A 260 16.40 5.61 -13.03
N ASN A 261 17.25 4.59 -13.21
CA ASN A 261 17.30 3.42 -12.33
C ASN A 261 17.77 3.78 -10.91
N ARG A 262 18.71 4.73 -10.78
CA ARG A 262 19.10 5.30 -9.48
C ARG A 262 17.89 5.93 -8.79
N GLY A 263 17.08 6.71 -9.50
CA GLY A 263 15.84 7.29 -9.01
C GLY A 263 14.83 6.24 -8.55
N ILE A 264 14.67 5.15 -9.31
CA ILE A 264 13.77 4.05 -8.95
C ILE A 264 14.22 3.39 -7.62
N VAL A 265 15.52 3.18 -7.44
CA VAL A 265 16.07 2.61 -6.21
C VAL A 265 15.91 3.55 -5.03
N LEU A 266 16.19 4.84 -5.21
CA LEU A 266 16.00 5.86 -4.17
C LEU A 266 14.54 5.97 -3.73
N LYS A 267 13.59 5.86 -4.67
CA LYS A 267 12.15 5.76 -4.35
C LYS A 267 11.82 4.54 -3.48
N LYS A 268 12.47 3.41 -3.71
CA LYS A 268 12.29 2.19 -2.88
C LYS A 268 12.91 2.30 -1.49
N LEU A 269 13.88 3.20 -1.32
CA LEU A 269 14.52 3.54 -0.04
C LEU A 269 13.85 4.75 0.64
N ASP A 270 12.69 5.20 0.15
CA ASP A 270 11.93 6.37 0.62
C ASP A 270 12.73 7.70 0.59
N ARG A 271 13.81 7.76 -0.20
CA ARG A 271 14.66 8.94 -0.42
C ARG A 271 14.12 9.76 -1.59
N TYR A 272 12.92 10.32 -1.42
CA TYR A 272 12.12 10.88 -2.51
C TYR A 272 12.75 12.09 -3.21
N GLU A 273 13.33 13.04 -2.47
CA GLU A 273 13.95 14.25 -3.05
C GLU A 273 15.20 13.91 -3.90
N GLU A 274 15.97 12.93 -3.44
CA GLU A 274 17.12 12.45 -4.21
C GLU A 274 16.70 11.66 -5.46
N ALA A 275 15.55 10.96 -5.38
CA ALA A 275 14.95 10.30 -6.54
C ALA A 275 14.55 11.34 -7.61
N ILE A 276 13.87 12.43 -7.21
CA ILE A 276 13.50 13.52 -8.11
C ILE A 276 14.76 14.10 -8.79
N THR A 277 15.81 14.41 -8.00
CA THR A 277 17.08 14.91 -8.53
C THR A 277 17.68 13.95 -9.58
N SER A 278 17.56 12.63 -9.36
CA SER A 278 18.07 11.62 -10.29
C SER A 278 17.23 11.59 -11.59
N TYR A 279 15.91 11.70 -11.49
CA TYR A 279 15.05 11.78 -12.68
C TYR A 279 15.26 13.09 -13.44
N ASP A 280 15.48 14.22 -12.74
CA ASP A 280 15.79 15.50 -13.38
C ASP A 280 17.08 15.40 -14.20
N LYS A 281 18.12 14.75 -13.69
CA LYS A 281 19.35 14.46 -14.43
C LYS A 281 19.11 13.57 -15.65
N ALA A 282 18.29 12.52 -15.51
CA ALA A 282 17.93 11.68 -16.66
C ALA A 282 17.21 12.48 -17.74
N LEU A 283 16.31 13.41 -17.37
CA LEU A 283 15.52 14.25 -18.26
C LEU A 283 16.31 15.44 -18.85
N GLU A 284 17.33 15.95 -18.14
CA GLU A 284 18.29 16.89 -18.71
C GLU A 284 19.07 16.27 -19.89
N ILE A 285 19.45 14.99 -19.77
CA ILE A 285 20.18 14.26 -20.79
C ILE A 285 19.26 13.81 -21.93
N LYS A 286 18.07 13.29 -21.56
CA LYS A 286 17.08 12.76 -22.52
C LYS A 286 15.70 13.31 -22.20
N PRO A 287 15.32 14.49 -22.75
CA PRO A 287 14.04 15.13 -22.48
C PRO A 287 12.81 14.33 -22.91
N ASP A 288 12.96 13.43 -23.89
CA ASP A 288 11.92 12.54 -24.42
C ASP A 288 11.84 11.18 -23.69
N PHE A 289 12.40 11.08 -22.49
CA PHE A 289 12.38 9.85 -21.71
C PHE A 289 11.07 9.71 -20.92
N HIS A 290 10.04 9.16 -21.56
CA HIS A 290 8.69 9.01 -20.99
C HIS A 290 8.66 8.25 -19.65
N ASP A 291 9.53 7.22 -19.46
CA ASP A 291 9.60 6.46 -18.20
C ASP A 291 10.09 7.32 -17.03
N ALA A 292 11.10 8.17 -17.27
CA ALA A 292 11.61 9.07 -16.24
C ALA A 292 10.57 10.13 -15.86
N TRP A 293 9.83 10.68 -16.83
CA TRP A 293 8.70 11.58 -16.55
C TRP A 293 7.64 10.89 -15.68
N ASN A 294 7.21 9.68 -16.04
CA ASN A 294 6.23 8.93 -15.25
C ASN A 294 6.75 8.62 -13.83
N ASN A 295 7.99 8.13 -13.71
CA ASN A 295 8.59 7.80 -12.42
C ASN A 295 8.73 9.02 -11.50
N ARG A 296 9.10 10.18 -12.07
CA ARG A 296 9.14 11.47 -11.38
C ARG A 296 7.76 11.85 -10.86
N GLY A 297 6.72 11.70 -11.68
CA GLY A 297 5.33 11.94 -11.30
C GLY A 297 4.87 11.06 -10.14
N ILE A 298 5.24 9.77 -10.14
CA ILE A 298 4.92 8.84 -9.04
C ILE A 298 5.53 9.31 -7.71
N VAL A 299 6.77 9.83 -7.73
CA VAL A 299 7.43 10.34 -6.51
C VAL A 299 6.80 11.64 -6.06
N LEU A 300 6.47 12.54 -6.97
CA LEU A 300 5.78 13.80 -6.65
C LEU A 300 4.40 13.56 -6.03
N LYS A 301 3.65 12.55 -6.53
CA LYS A 301 2.39 12.08 -5.91
C LYS A 301 2.60 11.66 -4.45
N LYS A 302 3.69 10.94 -4.15
CA LYS A 302 4.03 10.50 -2.77
C LYS A 302 4.37 11.66 -1.82
N LEU A 303 4.78 12.80 -2.37
CA LEU A 303 5.07 14.03 -1.65
C LEU A 303 3.89 15.03 -1.67
N ASP A 304 2.70 14.58 -2.06
CA ASP A 304 1.48 15.39 -2.21
C ASP A 304 1.63 16.59 -3.16
N ARG A 305 2.66 16.58 -4.04
CA ARG A 305 2.92 17.60 -5.07
C ARG A 305 2.13 17.27 -6.35
N TYR A 306 0.82 17.22 -6.24
CA TYR A 306 -0.08 16.67 -7.25
C TYR A 306 -0.05 17.40 -8.60
N GLU A 307 -0.02 18.74 -8.63
CA GLU A 307 0.00 19.52 -9.90
C GLU A 307 1.30 19.31 -10.68
N GLU A 308 2.42 19.15 -9.98
CA GLU A 308 3.69 18.82 -10.60
C GLU A 308 3.70 17.38 -11.13
N ALA A 309 3.07 16.44 -10.41
CA ALA A 309 2.90 15.06 -10.86
C ALA A 309 2.07 15.01 -12.15
N ILE A 310 0.96 15.74 -12.24
CA ILE A 310 0.13 15.85 -13.46
C ILE A 310 0.95 16.40 -14.62
N THR A 311 1.77 17.42 -14.38
CA THR A 311 2.66 17.98 -15.41
C THR A 311 3.62 16.92 -15.97
N CYS A 312 4.20 16.09 -15.08
CA CYS A 312 5.06 14.98 -15.47
C CYS A 312 4.32 13.92 -16.30
N TYR A 313 3.13 13.50 -15.86
CA TYR A 313 2.33 12.54 -16.61
C TYR A 313 1.87 13.08 -17.96
N ASN A 314 1.51 14.37 -18.06
CA ASN A 314 1.19 15.02 -19.32
C ASN A 314 2.37 14.95 -20.30
N LYS A 315 3.60 15.21 -19.82
CA LYS A 315 4.80 15.07 -20.63
C LYS A 315 5.04 13.62 -21.07
N ALA A 316 4.87 12.65 -20.16
CA ALA A 316 5.02 11.24 -20.48
C ALA A 316 4.06 10.80 -21.60
N VAL A 317 2.78 11.20 -21.55
CA VAL A 317 1.77 10.84 -22.55
C VAL A 317 1.84 11.68 -23.82
N GLU A 318 2.43 12.88 -23.76
CA GLU A 318 2.76 13.68 -24.96
C GLU A 318 3.84 12.99 -25.79
N ILE A 319 4.88 12.45 -25.12
CA ILE A 319 5.99 11.71 -25.75
C ILE A 319 5.50 10.35 -26.25
N LYS A 320 4.74 9.62 -25.41
CA LYS A 320 4.22 8.29 -25.72
C LYS A 320 2.71 8.23 -25.45
N PRO A 321 1.86 8.51 -26.47
CA PRO A 321 0.41 8.59 -26.31
C PRO A 321 -0.27 7.28 -25.89
N ASP A 322 0.36 6.14 -26.10
CA ASP A 322 -0.11 4.80 -25.70
C ASP A 322 0.48 4.32 -24.37
N TYR A 323 1.08 5.22 -23.58
CA TYR A 323 1.67 4.87 -22.29
C TYR A 323 0.60 4.72 -21.19
N LEU A 324 0.11 3.50 -21.01
CA LEU A 324 -0.99 3.16 -20.11
C LEU A 324 -0.75 3.63 -18.68
N ASP A 325 0.44 3.32 -18.12
CA ASP A 325 0.77 3.63 -16.73
C ASP A 325 0.71 5.13 -16.42
N ALA A 326 1.14 5.97 -17.38
CA ALA A 326 1.10 7.42 -17.19
C ALA A 326 -0.33 7.97 -17.24
N TRP A 327 -1.19 7.43 -18.13
CA TRP A 327 -2.60 7.80 -18.16
C TRP A 327 -3.32 7.37 -16.90
N ASP A 328 -3.08 6.14 -16.39
CA ASP A 328 -3.70 5.60 -15.19
C ASP A 328 -3.27 6.40 -13.95
N ASN A 329 -1.96 6.60 -13.77
CA ASN A 329 -1.40 7.43 -12.70
C ASN A 329 -1.93 8.88 -12.72
N ARG A 330 -2.08 9.45 -13.93
CA ARG A 330 -2.67 10.79 -14.11
C ARG A 330 -4.13 10.80 -13.62
N GLY A 331 -4.90 9.78 -13.99
CA GLY A 331 -6.28 9.62 -13.56
C GLY A 331 -6.39 9.56 -12.02
N ASP A 332 -5.55 8.75 -11.39
CA ASP A 332 -5.50 8.62 -9.93
C ASP A 332 -5.23 9.96 -9.24
N VAL A 333 -4.23 10.72 -9.70
CA VAL A 333 -3.88 12.02 -9.08
C VAL A 333 -4.99 13.04 -9.30
N LEU A 334 -5.62 13.06 -10.47
CA LEU A 334 -6.74 13.95 -10.77
C LEU A 334 -7.96 13.64 -9.88
N ARG A 335 -8.21 12.36 -9.61
CA ARG A 335 -9.24 11.92 -8.67
C ARG A 335 -8.93 12.37 -7.25
N ASP A 336 -7.68 12.20 -6.79
CA ASP A 336 -7.23 12.64 -5.45
C ASP A 336 -7.37 14.16 -5.26
N LEU A 337 -7.28 14.94 -6.35
CA LEU A 337 -7.53 16.40 -6.38
C LEU A 337 -9.00 16.79 -6.54
N GLY A 338 -9.93 15.82 -6.67
CA GLY A 338 -11.33 16.09 -6.94
C GLY A 338 -11.65 16.53 -8.38
N ARG A 339 -10.70 16.41 -9.32
CA ARG A 339 -10.87 16.71 -10.75
C ARG A 339 -11.41 15.47 -11.47
N TYR A 340 -12.60 15.07 -11.11
CA TYR A 340 -13.17 13.77 -11.46
C TYR A 340 -13.39 13.57 -12.96
N GLU A 341 -13.88 14.56 -13.70
CA GLU A 341 -14.09 14.49 -15.14
C GLU A 341 -12.77 14.29 -15.90
N ASP A 342 -11.72 15.00 -15.51
CA ASP A 342 -10.38 14.83 -16.09
C ASP A 342 -9.80 13.45 -15.78
N ALA A 343 -10.10 12.91 -14.59
CA ALA A 343 -9.72 11.56 -14.20
C ALA A 343 -10.40 10.50 -15.08
N ILE A 344 -11.73 10.62 -15.28
CA ILE A 344 -12.51 9.74 -16.14
C ILE A 344 -11.95 9.76 -17.58
N ILE A 345 -11.65 10.93 -18.11
CA ILE A 345 -11.02 11.06 -19.45
C ILE A 345 -9.68 10.31 -19.52
N SER A 346 -8.90 10.34 -18.43
CA SER A 346 -7.60 9.64 -18.39
C SER A 346 -7.79 8.11 -18.41
N TYR A 347 -8.72 7.58 -17.62
CA TYR A 347 -9.05 6.15 -17.63
C TYR A 347 -9.68 5.72 -18.98
N ASP A 348 -10.53 6.56 -19.59
CA ASP A 348 -11.08 6.28 -20.92
C ASP A 348 -10.00 6.17 -21.98
N LYS A 349 -8.88 6.94 -21.87
CA LYS A 349 -7.71 6.78 -22.74
C LYS A 349 -7.03 5.43 -22.55
N VAL A 350 -6.83 4.99 -21.29
CA VAL A 350 -6.30 3.66 -21.01
C VAL A 350 -7.20 2.58 -21.64
N LEU A 351 -8.51 2.67 -21.39
CA LEU A 351 -9.49 1.67 -21.83
C LEU A 351 -9.69 1.65 -23.36
N LYS A 352 -9.42 2.75 -24.03
CA LYS A 352 -9.38 2.79 -25.50
C LYS A 352 -8.17 2.05 -26.07
N ILE A 353 -7.01 2.13 -25.39
CA ILE A 353 -5.77 1.45 -25.82
C ILE A 353 -5.82 -0.02 -25.42
N LYS A 354 -6.26 -0.31 -24.18
CA LYS A 354 -6.32 -1.65 -23.59
C LYS A 354 -7.69 -1.89 -22.95
N PRO A 355 -8.69 -2.36 -23.72
CA PRO A 355 -10.07 -2.57 -23.20
C PRO A 355 -10.19 -3.63 -22.10
N ASP A 356 -9.23 -4.53 -22.00
CA ASP A 356 -9.17 -5.61 -20.99
C ASP A 356 -8.38 -5.23 -19.74
N TYR A 357 -8.18 -3.93 -19.49
CA TYR A 357 -7.46 -3.47 -18.30
C TYR A 357 -8.42 -3.20 -17.13
N HIS A 358 -8.69 -4.24 -16.34
CA HIS A 358 -9.70 -4.22 -15.26
C HIS A 358 -9.43 -3.17 -14.18
N TYR A 359 -8.16 -2.80 -13.93
CA TYR A 359 -7.83 -1.76 -12.95
C TYR A 359 -8.42 -0.40 -13.34
N SER A 360 -8.22 0.06 -14.57
CA SER A 360 -8.79 1.34 -15.02
C SER A 360 -10.32 1.30 -15.10
N TRP A 361 -10.94 0.15 -15.43
CA TRP A 361 -12.40 0.00 -15.30
C TRP A 361 -12.87 0.19 -13.85
N LYS A 362 -12.14 -0.39 -12.86
CA LYS A 362 -12.44 -0.22 -11.44
C LYS A 362 -12.27 1.26 -11.03
N SER A 363 -11.13 1.89 -11.33
CA SER A 363 -10.84 3.28 -10.96
C SER A 363 -11.82 4.26 -11.60
N ARG A 364 -12.23 4.01 -12.85
CA ARG A 364 -13.30 4.76 -13.53
C ARG A 364 -14.63 4.63 -12.78
N GLY A 365 -15.00 3.41 -12.39
CA GLY A 365 -16.22 3.15 -11.61
C GLY A 365 -16.20 3.86 -10.25
N ASP A 366 -15.07 3.77 -9.54
CA ASP A 366 -14.87 4.45 -8.26
C ASP A 366 -15.02 5.98 -8.41
N THR A 367 -14.43 6.56 -9.48
CA THR A 367 -14.51 8.00 -9.77
C THR A 367 -15.92 8.43 -10.15
N LEU A 368 -16.66 7.61 -10.90
CA LEU A 368 -18.07 7.87 -11.25
C LEU A 368 -18.96 7.85 -10.01
N CYS A 369 -18.66 7.00 -9.02
CA CYS A 369 -19.35 7.04 -7.72
C CYS A 369 -19.08 8.35 -6.97
N ASP A 370 -17.85 8.89 -7.02
CA ASP A 370 -17.48 10.14 -6.37
C ASP A 370 -18.28 11.35 -6.93
N VAL A 371 -18.79 11.27 -8.17
CA VAL A 371 -19.66 12.28 -8.81
C VAL A 371 -21.13 11.84 -8.89
N ASN A 372 -21.55 10.82 -8.16
CA ASN A 372 -22.90 10.29 -8.09
C ASN A 372 -23.48 9.75 -9.42
N ARG A 373 -22.63 9.37 -10.39
CA ARG A 373 -23.02 8.74 -11.67
C ARG A 373 -23.06 7.22 -11.50
N TYR A 374 -23.97 6.74 -10.68
CA TYR A 374 -23.96 5.36 -10.17
C TYR A 374 -24.23 4.30 -11.25
N GLU A 375 -25.14 4.54 -12.21
CA GLU A 375 -25.39 3.60 -13.31
C GLU A 375 -24.14 3.38 -14.17
N GLU A 376 -23.44 4.46 -14.52
CA GLU A 376 -22.19 4.36 -15.30
C GLU A 376 -21.06 3.71 -14.50
N ALA A 377 -21.05 3.91 -13.18
CA ALA A 377 -20.12 3.21 -12.29
C ALA A 377 -20.37 1.70 -12.29
N ILE A 378 -21.65 1.29 -12.18
CA ILE A 378 -22.05 -0.12 -12.25
C ILE A 378 -21.63 -0.75 -13.58
N ASP A 379 -21.84 -0.06 -14.70
CA ASP A 379 -21.38 -0.53 -16.01
C ASP A 379 -19.87 -0.71 -16.07
N SER A 380 -19.11 0.23 -15.49
CA SER A 380 -17.65 0.14 -15.39
C SER A 380 -17.22 -1.07 -14.54
N TYR A 381 -17.84 -1.28 -13.38
CA TYR A 381 -17.59 -2.46 -12.55
C TYR A 381 -17.96 -3.76 -13.25
N ASN A 382 -19.09 -3.78 -13.99
CA ASN A 382 -19.47 -4.96 -14.77
C ASN A 382 -18.42 -5.31 -15.82
N LYS A 383 -17.83 -4.31 -16.52
CA LYS A 383 -16.71 -4.52 -17.44
C LYS A 383 -15.46 -5.06 -16.73
N ALA A 384 -15.11 -4.48 -15.58
CA ALA A 384 -14.00 -4.97 -14.78
C ALA A 384 -14.20 -6.44 -14.34
N LEU A 385 -15.41 -6.80 -13.92
CA LEU A 385 -15.78 -8.15 -13.48
C LEU A 385 -15.90 -9.16 -14.64
N GLN A 386 -16.21 -8.74 -15.86
CA GLN A 386 -16.11 -9.59 -17.05
C GLN A 386 -14.66 -10.04 -17.32
N ILE A 387 -13.68 -9.17 -17.03
CA ILE A 387 -12.26 -9.43 -17.20
C ILE A 387 -11.71 -10.24 -16.01
N LYS A 388 -12.06 -9.83 -14.78
CA LYS A 388 -11.61 -10.46 -13.53
C LYS A 388 -12.78 -10.75 -12.60
N PRO A 389 -13.48 -11.89 -12.80
CA PRO A 389 -14.69 -12.25 -12.04
C PRO A 389 -14.45 -12.52 -10.55
N ASP A 390 -13.22 -12.87 -10.18
CA ASP A 390 -12.79 -13.24 -8.83
C ASP A 390 -12.30 -12.04 -7.98
N ASN A 391 -12.61 -10.82 -8.38
CA ASN A 391 -12.25 -9.64 -7.60
C ASN A 391 -13.39 -9.24 -6.64
N TYR A 392 -13.28 -9.64 -5.38
CA TYR A 392 -14.27 -9.36 -4.35
C TYR A 392 -14.43 -7.85 -4.03
N GLU A 393 -13.38 -7.04 -4.18
CA GLU A 393 -13.46 -5.60 -3.95
C GLU A 393 -14.36 -4.91 -4.98
N ILE A 394 -14.24 -5.30 -6.25
CA ILE A 394 -15.08 -4.75 -7.33
C ILE A 394 -16.55 -5.13 -7.11
N TRP A 395 -16.83 -6.40 -6.71
CA TRP A 395 -18.16 -6.82 -6.34
C TRP A 395 -18.74 -6.00 -5.19
N ASN A 396 -17.94 -5.74 -4.14
CA ASN A 396 -18.36 -4.89 -3.02
C ASN A 396 -18.62 -3.44 -3.46
N ASN A 397 -17.75 -2.85 -4.29
CA ASN A 397 -17.92 -1.48 -4.77
C ASN A 397 -19.13 -1.34 -5.70
N ARG A 398 -19.37 -2.36 -6.54
CA ARG A 398 -20.59 -2.46 -7.34
C ARG A 398 -21.84 -2.46 -6.44
N GLY A 399 -21.84 -3.26 -5.38
CA GLY A 399 -22.93 -3.28 -4.39
C GLY A 399 -23.17 -1.92 -3.74
N LYS A 400 -22.11 -1.20 -3.38
CA LYS A 400 -22.19 0.17 -2.84
C LYS A 400 -22.83 1.15 -3.83
N ALA A 401 -22.43 1.09 -5.10
CA ALA A 401 -23.03 1.93 -6.13
C ALA A 401 -24.55 1.65 -6.30
N ILE A 402 -24.93 0.37 -6.27
CA ILE A 402 -26.33 -0.07 -6.38
C ILE A 402 -27.16 0.38 -5.18
N VAL A 403 -26.60 0.38 -3.96
CA VAL A 403 -27.28 0.90 -2.74
C VAL A 403 -27.66 2.37 -2.89
N ASN A 404 -26.83 3.19 -3.54
CA ASN A 404 -27.15 4.61 -3.78
C ASN A 404 -28.28 4.84 -4.80
N LEU A 405 -28.72 3.78 -5.46
CA LEU A 405 -29.90 3.77 -6.35
C LEU A 405 -31.11 3.09 -5.67
N ASP A 406 -31.05 2.87 -4.37
CA ASP A 406 -32.09 2.18 -3.56
C ASP A 406 -32.43 0.74 -4.04
N ARG A 407 -31.54 0.11 -4.82
CA ARG A 407 -31.70 -1.26 -5.38
C ARG A 407 -31.11 -2.30 -4.44
N TYR A 408 -31.64 -2.41 -3.22
CA TYR A 408 -31.00 -3.14 -2.12
C TYR A 408 -30.86 -4.64 -2.37
N GLU A 409 -31.84 -5.33 -2.98
CA GLU A 409 -31.78 -6.77 -3.29
C GLU A 409 -30.64 -7.08 -4.28
N GLU A 410 -30.46 -6.24 -5.30
CA GLU A 410 -29.36 -6.39 -6.25
C GLU A 410 -28.00 -6.13 -5.59
N ALA A 411 -27.95 -5.14 -4.68
CA ALA A 411 -26.74 -4.86 -3.90
C ALA A 411 -26.35 -6.06 -3.04
N ILE A 412 -27.32 -6.70 -2.36
CA ILE A 412 -27.08 -7.92 -1.57
C ILE A 412 -26.51 -9.02 -2.45
N THR A 413 -27.04 -9.21 -3.67
CA THR A 413 -26.50 -10.19 -4.62
C THR A 413 -25.02 -9.91 -4.95
N SER A 414 -24.63 -8.64 -5.07
CA SER A 414 -23.24 -8.25 -5.32
C SER A 414 -22.36 -8.52 -4.10
N TYR A 415 -22.82 -8.22 -2.89
CA TYR A 415 -22.09 -8.53 -1.66
C TYR A 415 -21.97 -10.04 -1.43
N ASP A 416 -23.01 -10.82 -1.73
CA ASP A 416 -22.97 -12.28 -1.64
C ASP A 416 -21.93 -12.86 -2.61
N LYS A 417 -21.77 -12.28 -3.81
CA LYS A 417 -20.69 -12.65 -4.74
C LYS A 417 -19.31 -12.32 -4.17
N ALA A 418 -19.14 -11.14 -3.58
CA ALA A 418 -17.89 -10.79 -2.90
C ALA A 418 -17.54 -11.79 -1.79
N LEU A 419 -18.52 -12.18 -0.98
CA LEU A 419 -18.37 -13.10 0.14
C LEU A 419 -18.20 -14.57 -0.28
N GLN A 420 -18.66 -14.96 -1.46
CA GLN A 420 -18.34 -16.28 -2.06
C GLN A 420 -16.86 -16.38 -2.43
N ILE A 421 -16.24 -15.27 -2.84
CA ILE A 421 -14.83 -15.20 -3.21
C ILE A 421 -13.95 -15.04 -1.96
N GLU A 422 -14.30 -14.09 -1.10
CA GLU A 422 -13.59 -13.82 0.17
C GLU A 422 -14.59 -13.83 1.34
N PRO A 423 -14.79 -14.99 1.99
CA PRO A 423 -15.76 -15.13 3.09
C PRO A 423 -15.44 -14.26 4.31
N ASN A 424 -14.17 -13.90 4.51
CA ASN A 424 -13.70 -13.11 5.64
C ASN A 424 -13.62 -11.61 5.34
N PHE A 425 -14.35 -11.11 4.35
CA PHE A 425 -14.34 -9.70 4.00
C PHE A 425 -15.37 -8.92 4.83
N ALA A 426 -14.97 -8.47 6.02
CA ALA A 426 -15.82 -7.74 6.96
C ALA A 426 -16.54 -6.50 6.36
N PRO A 427 -15.92 -5.68 5.45
CA PRO A 427 -16.64 -4.58 4.81
C PRO A 427 -17.86 -5.02 3.99
N ALA A 428 -17.77 -6.13 3.23
CA ALA A 428 -18.93 -6.61 2.45
C ALA A 428 -20.06 -7.13 3.36
N LEU A 429 -19.72 -7.82 4.46
CA LEU A 429 -20.70 -8.25 5.46
C LEU A 429 -21.42 -7.06 6.09
N SER A 430 -20.68 -6.01 6.47
CA SER A 430 -21.27 -4.79 7.03
C SER A 430 -22.17 -4.06 6.00
N ASN A 431 -21.72 -3.94 4.76
CA ASN A 431 -22.51 -3.32 3.68
C ASN A 431 -23.77 -4.14 3.34
N ARG A 432 -23.67 -5.48 3.34
CA ARG A 432 -24.81 -6.38 3.21
C ARG A 432 -25.83 -6.16 4.33
N GLY A 433 -25.35 -6.04 5.58
CA GLY A 433 -26.17 -5.72 6.73
C GLY A 433 -26.89 -4.37 6.57
N ASN A 434 -26.20 -3.35 6.03
CA ASN A 434 -26.82 -2.05 5.73
C ASN A 434 -27.95 -2.16 4.68
N ALA A 435 -27.75 -2.92 3.61
CA ALA A 435 -28.75 -3.14 2.59
C ALA A 435 -29.96 -3.89 3.16
N LEU A 436 -29.73 -4.94 3.96
CA LEU A 436 -30.79 -5.69 4.64
C LEU A 436 -31.58 -4.83 5.63
N ARG A 437 -30.89 -3.96 6.39
CA ARG A 437 -31.54 -2.99 7.28
C ARG A 437 -32.49 -2.07 6.52
N ASN A 438 -32.07 -1.55 5.37
CA ASN A 438 -32.89 -0.66 4.56
C ASN A 438 -34.13 -1.37 3.99
N LEU A 439 -34.07 -2.70 3.80
CA LEU A 439 -35.20 -3.55 3.45
C LEU A 439 -36.09 -3.94 4.66
N GLY A 440 -35.73 -3.53 5.88
CA GLY A 440 -36.42 -3.96 7.10
C GLY A 440 -36.14 -5.40 7.54
N ARG A 441 -35.16 -6.08 6.92
CA ARG A 441 -34.76 -7.46 7.24
C ARG A 441 -33.75 -7.45 8.39
N TYR A 442 -34.21 -7.01 9.58
CA TYR A 442 -33.35 -6.65 10.71
C TYR A 442 -32.56 -7.82 11.29
N GLU A 443 -33.16 -9.00 11.41
CA GLU A 443 -32.50 -10.20 11.96
C GLU A 443 -31.34 -10.66 11.05
N GLU A 444 -31.55 -10.65 9.75
CA GLU A 444 -30.49 -11.01 8.78
C GLU A 444 -29.39 -9.94 8.71
N ALA A 445 -29.74 -8.66 8.95
CA ALA A 445 -28.79 -7.60 9.11
C ALA A 445 -27.89 -7.82 10.33
N LEU A 446 -28.49 -8.18 11.47
CA LEU A 446 -27.73 -8.52 12.69
C LEU A 446 -26.77 -9.69 12.46
N GLU A 447 -27.23 -10.78 11.83
CA GLU A 447 -26.36 -11.90 11.50
C GLU A 447 -25.15 -11.47 10.65
N SER A 448 -25.37 -10.57 9.68
CA SER A 448 -24.32 -10.04 8.83
C SER A 448 -23.32 -9.17 9.61
N TYR A 449 -23.80 -8.31 10.52
CA TYR A 449 -22.91 -7.52 11.38
C TYR A 449 -22.16 -8.40 12.38
N ASP A 450 -22.82 -9.39 13.00
CA ASP A 450 -22.18 -10.31 13.95
C ASP A 450 -21.04 -11.08 13.29
N LYS A 451 -21.22 -11.57 12.05
CA LYS A 451 -20.16 -12.18 11.27
C LYS A 451 -19.00 -11.19 10.97
N ALA A 452 -19.33 -9.96 10.59
CA ALA A 452 -18.32 -8.92 10.36
C ALA A 452 -17.48 -8.65 11.62
N LEU A 453 -18.13 -8.61 12.79
CA LEU A 453 -17.52 -8.36 14.09
C LEU A 453 -16.75 -9.56 14.67
N GLN A 454 -17.08 -10.78 14.25
CA GLN A 454 -16.27 -11.97 14.54
C GLN A 454 -14.93 -11.94 13.79
N ILE A 455 -14.93 -11.38 12.55
CA ILE A 455 -13.73 -11.25 11.73
C ILE A 455 -12.89 -10.06 12.20
N ASP A 456 -13.53 -8.90 12.36
CA ASP A 456 -12.88 -7.67 12.84
C ASP A 456 -13.64 -7.08 14.04
N PRO A 457 -13.27 -7.45 15.28
CA PRO A 457 -13.87 -6.90 16.49
C PRO A 457 -13.68 -5.39 16.66
N THR A 458 -12.74 -4.79 15.93
CA THR A 458 -12.45 -3.34 15.97
C THR A 458 -13.23 -2.53 14.91
N TYR A 459 -14.11 -3.17 14.14
CA TYR A 459 -14.86 -2.52 13.10
C TYR A 459 -16.01 -1.68 13.66
N HIS A 460 -15.69 -0.47 14.10
CA HIS A 460 -16.60 0.45 14.78
C HIS A 460 -17.88 0.76 14.00
N LEU A 461 -17.84 0.78 12.65
CA LEU A 461 -19.02 1.00 11.82
C LEU A 461 -20.04 -0.13 11.94
N ALA A 462 -19.57 -1.38 11.99
CA ALA A 462 -20.46 -2.53 12.16
C ALA A 462 -21.10 -2.52 13.55
N TRP A 463 -20.35 -2.21 14.62
CA TRP A 463 -20.89 -2.04 15.96
C TRP A 463 -21.98 -0.96 16.00
N ASN A 464 -21.71 0.22 15.44
CA ASN A 464 -22.68 1.31 15.37
C ASN A 464 -23.96 0.89 14.64
N ASN A 465 -23.84 0.27 13.46
CA ASN A 465 -25.00 -0.10 12.64
C ASN A 465 -25.78 -1.27 13.28
N ARG A 466 -25.10 -2.20 13.95
CA ARG A 466 -25.73 -3.22 14.79
C ARG A 466 -26.56 -2.60 15.89
N GLY A 467 -26.02 -1.60 16.60
CA GLY A 467 -26.76 -0.84 17.62
C GLY A 467 -28.02 -0.16 17.08
N GLN A 468 -27.94 0.43 15.87
CA GLN A 468 -29.10 1.04 15.20
C GLN A 468 -30.21 0.02 14.93
N VAL A 469 -29.84 -1.17 14.40
CA VAL A 469 -30.83 -2.24 14.12
C VAL A 469 -31.43 -2.79 15.40
N LEU A 470 -30.63 -3.05 16.44
CA LEU A 470 -31.11 -3.52 17.74
C LEU A 470 -32.10 -2.53 18.36
N ARG A 471 -31.84 -1.22 18.24
CA ARG A 471 -32.75 -0.19 18.69
C ARG A 471 -34.07 -0.24 17.90
N SER A 472 -34.04 -0.45 16.57
CA SER A 472 -35.23 -0.62 15.76
C SER A 472 -36.08 -1.85 16.12
N LEU A 473 -35.44 -2.87 16.69
CA LEU A 473 -36.04 -4.09 17.23
C LEU A 473 -36.50 -3.94 18.70
N ASN A 474 -36.39 -2.75 19.29
CA ASN A 474 -36.64 -2.45 20.70
C ASN A 474 -35.75 -3.24 21.69
N ARG A 475 -34.59 -3.74 21.24
CA ARG A 475 -33.58 -4.42 22.05
C ARG A 475 -32.56 -3.39 22.56
N TYR A 476 -33.05 -2.48 23.42
CA TYR A 476 -32.34 -1.25 23.79
C TYR A 476 -31.05 -1.48 24.58
N GLU A 477 -31.01 -2.45 25.49
CA GLU A 477 -29.82 -2.78 26.26
C GLU A 477 -28.68 -3.32 25.37
N GLU A 478 -29.02 -4.18 24.40
CA GLU A 478 -28.05 -4.70 23.45
C GLU A 478 -27.60 -3.62 22.45
N ALA A 479 -28.49 -2.71 22.09
CA ALA A 479 -28.14 -1.53 21.30
C ALA A 479 -27.15 -0.65 22.04
N LEU A 480 -27.40 -0.37 23.33
CA LEU A 480 -26.51 0.38 24.20
C LEU A 480 -25.12 -0.25 24.26
N ALA A 481 -25.04 -1.56 24.51
CA ALA A 481 -23.77 -2.29 24.52
C ALA A 481 -23.01 -2.18 23.19
N SER A 482 -23.72 -2.18 22.06
CA SER A 482 -23.12 -2.03 20.73
C SER A 482 -22.57 -0.61 20.50
N PHE A 483 -23.30 0.44 20.93
CA PHE A 483 -22.80 1.81 20.89
C PHE A 483 -21.63 2.03 21.84
N ASP A 484 -21.67 1.44 23.05
CA ASP A 484 -20.56 1.50 24.00
C ASP A 484 -19.27 0.88 23.39
N LYS A 485 -19.39 -0.29 22.71
CA LYS A 485 -18.27 -0.89 21.97
C LYS A 485 -17.73 0.02 20.86
N THR A 486 -18.63 0.70 20.14
CA THR A 486 -18.22 1.70 19.14
C THR A 486 -17.40 2.81 19.78
N LEU A 487 -17.83 3.31 20.95
CA LEU A 487 -17.19 4.41 21.67
C LEU A 487 -15.90 4.00 22.39
N GLU A 488 -15.75 2.74 22.80
CA GLU A 488 -14.48 2.20 23.26
C GLU A 488 -13.42 2.27 22.16
N ILE A 489 -13.80 1.98 20.89
CA ILE A 489 -12.89 1.99 19.75
C ILE A 489 -12.67 3.44 19.26
N ARG A 490 -13.75 4.23 19.20
CA ARG A 490 -13.75 5.60 18.68
C ARG A 490 -14.56 6.53 19.58
N PRO A 491 -13.94 7.12 20.61
CA PRO A 491 -14.64 7.85 21.68
C PRO A 491 -15.48 9.05 21.23
N ASN A 492 -15.10 9.72 20.15
CA ASN A 492 -15.76 10.92 19.62
C ASN A 492 -16.62 10.62 18.38
N TYR A 493 -17.08 9.39 18.21
CA TYR A 493 -17.93 9.04 17.06
C TYR A 493 -19.37 9.53 17.27
N ILE A 494 -19.72 10.66 16.67
CA ILE A 494 -20.97 11.39 16.87
C ILE A 494 -22.20 10.50 16.67
N TYR A 495 -22.21 9.64 15.66
CA TYR A 495 -23.35 8.76 15.38
C TYR A 495 -23.60 7.73 16.50
N ALA A 496 -22.54 7.22 17.11
CA ALA A 496 -22.68 6.29 18.24
C ALA A 496 -23.08 7.03 19.51
N LEU A 497 -22.57 8.23 19.77
CA LEU A 497 -22.98 9.08 20.89
C LEU A 497 -24.47 9.41 20.79
N SER A 498 -24.95 9.79 19.61
CA SER A 498 -26.37 10.07 19.33
C SER A 498 -27.22 8.80 19.43
N GLY A 499 -26.74 7.68 18.89
CA GLY A 499 -27.41 6.38 18.99
C GLY A 499 -27.55 5.92 20.44
N ARG A 500 -26.47 6.04 21.22
CA ARG A 500 -26.43 5.76 22.65
C ARG A 500 -27.41 6.62 23.44
N SER A 501 -27.43 7.92 23.19
CA SER A 501 -28.36 8.84 23.86
C SER A 501 -29.83 8.47 23.60
N ASN A 502 -30.15 8.12 22.35
CA ASN A 502 -31.50 7.69 22.00
C ASN A 502 -31.86 6.34 22.64
N ALA A 503 -30.94 5.36 22.67
CA ALA A 503 -31.19 4.09 23.33
C ALA A 503 -31.41 4.25 24.86
N LEU A 504 -30.64 5.12 25.50
CA LEU A 504 -30.80 5.45 26.90
C LEU A 504 -32.14 6.13 27.19
N ARG A 505 -32.61 7.04 26.32
CA ARG A 505 -33.93 7.62 26.41
C ARG A 505 -35.02 6.57 26.29
N ASP A 506 -34.89 5.66 25.30
CA ASP A 506 -35.87 4.60 25.06
C ASP A 506 -35.94 3.60 26.24
N LEU A 507 -34.85 3.51 27.05
CA LEU A 507 -34.76 2.79 28.34
C LEU A 507 -35.28 3.60 29.54
N GLY A 508 -35.70 4.84 29.38
CA GLY A 508 -36.09 5.70 30.49
C GLY A 508 -34.93 6.29 31.29
N ARG A 509 -33.69 6.20 30.80
CA ARG A 509 -32.44 6.67 31.47
C ARG A 509 -32.04 8.04 30.95
N GLN A 510 -32.94 9.04 31.10
CA GLN A 510 -32.83 10.36 30.49
C GLN A 510 -31.60 11.15 30.95
N GLU A 511 -31.19 11.05 32.23
CA GLU A 511 -30.00 11.77 32.73
C GLU A 511 -28.72 11.28 32.06
N GLU A 512 -28.61 9.96 31.82
CA GLU A 512 -27.46 9.40 31.11
C GLU A 512 -27.51 9.72 29.61
N ALA A 513 -28.70 9.85 29.04
CA ALA A 513 -28.89 10.30 27.66
C ALA A 513 -28.39 11.74 27.48
N LEU A 514 -28.66 12.62 28.46
CA LEU A 514 -28.13 14.00 28.49
C LEU A 514 -26.60 14.01 28.46
N ILE A 515 -25.94 13.20 29.29
CA ILE A 515 -24.47 13.11 29.29
C ILE A 515 -23.93 12.69 27.90
N SER A 516 -24.63 11.79 27.24
CA SER A 516 -24.18 11.31 25.92
C SER A 516 -24.37 12.37 24.82
N ILE A 517 -25.50 13.08 24.84
CA ILE A 517 -25.78 14.11 23.85
C ILE A 517 -24.93 15.39 24.10
N ASP A 518 -24.58 15.70 25.36
CA ASP A 518 -23.68 16.78 25.69
C ASP A 518 -22.29 16.56 25.09
N LYS A 519 -21.78 15.32 25.06
CA LYS A 519 -20.55 14.97 24.35
C LYS A 519 -20.64 15.19 22.84
N VAL A 520 -21.82 14.96 22.22
CA VAL A 520 -22.02 15.34 20.81
C VAL A 520 -21.84 16.82 20.61
N LEU A 521 -22.43 17.63 21.50
CA LEU A 521 -22.36 19.09 21.45
C LEU A 521 -20.98 19.67 21.79
N GLU A 522 -20.17 18.94 22.59
CA GLU A 522 -18.75 19.26 22.80
C GLU A 522 -17.94 19.09 21.50
N VAL A 523 -18.21 18.03 20.74
CA VAL A 523 -17.53 17.74 19.45
C VAL A 523 -18.04 18.65 18.34
N LYS A 524 -19.37 18.87 18.29
CA LYS A 524 -20.05 19.67 17.26
C LYS A 524 -21.08 20.59 17.88
N PRO A 525 -20.67 21.80 18.32
CA PRO A 525 -21.53 22.75 19.03
C PRO A 525 -22.70 23.30 18.20
N ASP A 526 -22.61 23.25 16.88
CA ASP A 526 -23.58 23.72 15.91
C ASP A 526 -24.56 22.63 15.40
N ASP A 527 -24.55 21.43 16.02
CA ASP A 527 -25.41 20.33 15.61
C ASP A 527 -26.85 20.58 16.07
N HIS A 528 -27.68 21.09 15.15
CA HIS A 528 -29.11 21.37 15.39
C HIS A 528 -29.90 20.13 15.79
N TYR A 529 -29.51 18.93 15.30
CA TYR A 529 -30.19 17.70 15.69
C TYR A 529 -29.85 17.31 17.14
N ALA A 530 -28.61 17.44 17.55
CA ALA A 530 -28.18 17.17 18.93
C ALA A 530 -28.86 18.15 19.92
N TRP A 531 -28.97 19.45 19.58
CA TRP A 531 -29.71 20.40 20.38
C TRP A 531 -31.19 20.02 20.50
N ASN A 532 -31.82 19.59 19.42
CA ASN A 532 -33.20 19.10 19.46
C ASN A 532 -33.37 17.84 20.35
N CYS A 533 -32.46 16.87 20.22
CA CYS A 533 -32.49 15.68 21.07
C CYS A 533 -32.30 16.02 22.55
N ARG A 534 -31.37 16.91 22.88
CA ARG A 534 -31.16 17.43 24.25
C ARG A 534 -32.44 18.09 24.79
N GLY A 535 -33.10 18.91 23.99
CA GLY A 535 -34.38 19.52 24.33
C GLY A 535 -35.49 18.48 24.62
N ASN A 536 -35.54 17.41 23.80
CA ASN A 536 -36.49 16.33 24.01
C ASN A 536 -36.24 15.58 25.33
N PHE A 537 -34.98 15.28 25.67
CA PHE A 537 -34.66 14.61 26.92
C PHE A 537 -34.98 15.47 28.14
N LEU A 538 -34.70 16.77 28.08
CA LEU A 538 -35.07 17.73 29.14
C LEU A 538 -36.57 17.85 29.29
N ARG A 539 -37.33 17.89 28.17
CA ARG A 539 -38.80 17.89 28.17
C ARG A 539 -39.33 16.63 28.87
N ASP A 540 -38.78 15.44 28.54
CA ASP A 540 -39.21 14.17 29.12
C ASP A 540 -38.91 14.10 30.61
N LEU A 541 -37.93 14.88 31.12
CA LEU A 541 -37.62 15.10 32.55
C LEU A 541 -38.46 16.20 33.19
N GLY A 542 -39.35 16.89 32.45
CA GLY A 542 -40.13 18.02 32.94
C GLY A 542 -39.36 19.33 33.11
N ARG A 543 -38.08 19.42 32.64
CA ARG A 543 -37.21 20.61 32.69
C ARG A 543 -37.50 21.52 31.51
N TYR A 544 -38.69 22.07 31.47
CA TYR A 544 -39.25 22.75 30.28
C TYR A 544 -38.48 23.99 29.85
N GLU A 545 -38.03 24.84 30.79
CA GLU A 545 -37.29 26.07 30.48
C GLU A 545 -35.93 25.75 29.79
N GLU A 546 -35.24 24.74 30.29
CA GLU A 546 -33.97 24.30 29.68
C GLU A 546 -34.20 23.64 28.32
N ALA A 547 -35.31 22.91 28.17
CA ALA A 547 -35.71 22.33 26.89
C ALA A 547 -35.97 23.40 25.83
N ILE A 548 -36.68 24.47 26.20
CA ILE A 548 -36.93 25.62 25.32
C ILE A 548 -35.60 26.25 24.87
N GLY A 549 -34.68 26.49 25.80
CA GLY A 549 -33.34 27.01 25.46
C GLY A 549 -32.59 26.13 24.48
N CYS A 550 -32.75 24.79 24.53
CA CYS A 550 -32.15 23.87 23.58
C CYS A 550 -32.81 23.93 22.20
N TYR A 551 -34.16 24.04 22.15
CA TYR A 551 -34.86 24.19 20.88
C TYR A 551 -34.53 25.54 20.22
N ASP A 552 -34.35 26.64 21.00
CA ASP A 552 -33.91 27.93 20.49
C ASP A 552 -32.52 27.83 19.83
N LYS A 553 -31.58 27.08 20.43
CA LYS A 553 -30.27 26.81 19.82
C LYS A 553 -30.38 25.96 18.58
N ALA A 554 -31.24 24.91 18.57
CA ALA A 554 -31.47 24.12 17.38
C ALA A 554 -31.99 24.97 16.21
N LEU A 555 -32.92 25.90 16.50
CA LEU A 555 -33.53 26.82 15.52
C LEU A 555 -32.55 27.95 15.11
N LEU A 556 -31.62 28.34 15.97
CA LEU A 556 -30.54 29.27 15.59
C LEU A 556 -29.68 28.69 14.46
N PHE A 557 -29.35 27.40 14.54
CA PHE A 557 -28.50 26.72 13.54
C PHE A 557 -29.29 26.21 12.33
N LYS A 558 -30.62 25.94 12.52
CA LYS A 558 -31.51 25.51 11.46
C LYS A 558 -32.89 26.20 11.59
N PRO A 559 -33.07 27.43 11.07
CA PRO A 559 -34.30 28.22 11.21
C PRO A 559 -35.55 27.56 10.58
N ASP A 560 -35.35 26.75 9.54
CA ASP A 560 -36.43 26.04 8.82
C ASP A 560 -36.82 24.69 9.44
N TYR A 561 -36.39 24.41 10.70
CA TYR A 561 -36.66 23.13 11.36
C TYR A 561 -38.07 23.10 11.94
N HIS A 562 -39.07 22.91 11.08
CA HIS A 562 -40.53 23.00 11.41
C HIS A 562 -40.96 22.11 12.59
N GLN A 563 -40.41 20.90 12.69
CA GLN A 563 -40.72 19.99 13.80
C GLN A 563 -40.30 20.55 15.15
N VAL A 564 -39.17 21.23 15.22
CA VAL A 564 -38.63 21.82 16.46
C VAL A 564 -39.48 23.02 16.87
N TRP A 565 -39.95 23.84 15.92
CA TRP A 565 -40.89 24.90 16.17
C TRP A 565 -42.19 24.38 16.82
N PHE A 566 -42.73 23.28 16.28
CA PHE A 566 -43.94 22.64 16.79
C PHE A 566 -43.76 22.12 18.22
N ILE A 567 -42.68 21.35 18.49
CA ILE A 567 -42.37 20.78 19.79
C ILE A 567 -42.11 21.87 20.83
N ARG A 568 -41.37 22.93 20.45
CA ARG A 568 -41.12 24.12 21.29
C ARG A 568 -42.43 24.76 21.72
N GLY A 569 -43.38 24.91 20.79
CA GLY A 569 -44.70 25.44 21.08
C GLY A 569 -45.50 24.62 22.10
N ILE A 570 -45.46 23.29 22.00
CA ILE A 570 -46.07 22.36 22.95
C ILE A 570 -45.43 22.48 24.34
N VAL A 571 -44.11 22.54 24.38
CA VAL A 571 -43.37 22.63 25.67
C VAL A 571 -43.63 23.97 26.36
N LEU A 572 -43.71 25.07 25.61
CA LEU A 572 -44.12 26.36 26.12
C LEU A 572 -45.55 26.31 26.76
N GLY A 573 -46.49 25.66 26.09
CA GLY A 573 -47.85 25.45 26.63
C GLY A 573 -47.86 24.62 27.91
N ASN A 574 -47.04 23.58 28.01
CA ASN A 574 -46.89 22.73 29.21
C ASN A 574 -46.18 23.45 30.38
N SER A 575 -45.13 24.23 30.10
CA SER A 575 -44.46 25.07 31.11
C SER A 575 -45.46 26.04 31.73
N TYR A 576 -46.26 26.68 30.90
CA TYR A 576 -47.30 27.61 31.36
C TYR A 576 -48.39 26.96 32.23
N ARG A 577 -48.81 25.71 31.88
CA ARG A 577 -49.77 24.94 32.69
C ARG A 577 -49.27 24.59 34.08
N ASN A 578 -47.96 24.41 34.24
CA ASN A 578 -47.33 24.04 35.51
C ASN A 578 -47.03 25.26 36.41
N GLU A 579 -46.84 26.45 35.84
CA GLU A 579 -46.59 27.69 36.58
C GLU A 579 -47.89 28.50 36.78
N LYS A 580 -48.57 28.32 37.92
CA LYS A 580 -49.76 29.09 38.27
C LYS A 580 -49.52 30.62 38.47
N ASN A 581 -48.29 31.13 38.32
CA ASN A 581 -47.94 32.56 38.54
C ASN A 581 -46.69 32.97 37.75
N GLY A 582 -46.70 33.09 36.45
CA GLY A 582 -45.57 33.61 35.69
C GLY A 582 -45.95 34.64 34.64
N ASN A 583 -45.44 35.87 34.74
CA ASN A 583 -45.50 36.93 33.74
C ASN A 583 -44.75 36.49 32.47
N PHE A 584 -45.44 35.97 31.50
CA PHE A 584 -44.90 35.65 30.17
C PHE A 584 -44.58 36.97 29.41
N ASN A 585 -43.32 37.24 29.18
CA ASN A 585 -42.93 38.42 28.39
C ASN A 585 -43.18 38.16 26.90
N ASN A 586 -44.01 38.99 26.25
CA ASN A 586 -44.30 39.01 24.80
C ASN A 586 -43.06 39.08 23.88
N ARG A 587 -41.89 39.09 24.43
CA ARG A 587 -40.60 39.18 23.68
C ARG A 587 -40.25 37.91 22.92
N ASP A 588 -40.70 36.73 23.41
CA ASP A 588 -40.33 35.43 22.85
C ASP A 588 -41.19 35.00 21.66
N LEU A 589 -42.24 35.74 21.37
CA LEU A 589 -43.21 35.45 20.30
C LEU A 589 -42.98 36.22 18.99
N LYS A 590 -41.87 36.99 18.90
CA LYS A 590 -41.49 37.71 17.67
C LYS A 590 -40.71 36.83 16.73
N ILE A 591 -41.36 35.91 16.05
CA ILE A 591 -40.72 35.10 15.02
C ILE A 591 -41.62 34.95 13.80
N GLU A 592 -41.06 35.25 12.67
CA GLU A 592 -41.41 35.14 11.26
C GLU A 592 -42.80 34.73 10.82
N ALA A 593 -43.32 35.55 9.89
CA ALA A 593 -44.70 35.72 9.53
C ALA A 593 -45.37 34.61 8.70
N ASP A 594 -44.65 33.58 8.25
CA ASP A 594 -45.16 32.69 7.17
C ASP A 594 -45.37 31.21 7.52
N ASN A 595 -45.36 30.83 8.81
CA ASN A 595 -45.56 29.42 9.19
C ASN A 595 -46.87 29.25 10.00
N PHE A 596 -47.83 28.52 9.42
CA PHE A 596 -49.14 28.27 10.05
C PHE A 596 -49.02 27.60 11.43
N ASN A 597 -48.07 26.70 11.64
CA ASN A 597 -47.85 26.01 12.92
C ASN A 597 -47.47 26.99 14.04
N ILE A 598 -46.69 28.01 13.73
CA ILE A 598 -46.31 29.04 14.71
C ILE A 598 -47.52 29.83 15.15
N HIS A 599 -48.34 30.27 14.21
CA HIS A 599 -49.55 31.02 14.51
C HIS A 599 -50.61 30.14 15.18
N TYR A 600 -50.68 28.86 14.82
CA TYR A 600 -51.55 27.90 15.48
C TYR A 600 -51.13 27.70 16.95
N ASN A 601 -49.87 27.41 17.20
CA ASN A 601 -49.36 27.25 18.57
C ASN A 601 -49.50 28.54 19.42
N LYS A 602 -49.32 29.72 18.82
CA LYS A 602 -49.64 31.00 19.48
C LYS A 602 -51.10 31.06 19.89
N ALA A 603 -52.00 30.65 19.01
CA ALA A 603 -53.43 30.62 19.30
C ALA A 603 -53.76 29.69 20.48
N CYS A 604 -53.15 28.48 20.52
CA CYS A 604 -53.28 27.55 21.64
C CYS A 604 -52.80 28.16 22.96
N ILE A 605 -51.60 28.76 22.95
CA ILE A 605 -51.03 29.39 24.15
C ILE A 605 -51.88 30.53 24.66
N TYR A 606 -52.35 31.43 23.79
CA TYR A 606 -53.22 32.52 24.20
C TYR A 606 -54.60 32.05 24.66
N SER A 607 -55.12 30.96 24.08
CA SER A 607 -56.33 30.31 24.58
C SER A 607 -56.15 29.79 26.01
N LEU A 608 -55.04 29.08 26.27
CA LEU A 608 -54.70 28.61 27.61
C LEU A 608 -54.49 29.73 28.61
N GLN A 609 -54.04 30.92 28.18
CA GLN A 609 -53.87 32.13 28.97
C GLN A 609 -55.20 32.86 29.24
N ASN A 610 -56.37 32.35 28.78
CA ASN A 610 -57.64 33.04 28.79
C ASN A 610 -57.61 34.41 28.10
N ASN A 611 -56.81 34.53 27.03
CA ASN A 611 -56.73 35.71 26.19
C ASN A 611 -57.40 35.43 24.82
N PRO A 612 -58.74 35.49 24.70
CA PRO A 612 -59.46 35.11 23.49
C PRO A 612 -59.14 36.03 22.30
N GLU A 613 -58.79 37.30 22.54
CA GLU A 613 -58.50 38.25 21.46
C GLU A 613 -57.28 37.85 20.67
N LEU A 614 -56.11 37.63 21.38
CA LEU A 614 -54.89 37.23 20.75
C LEU A 614 -54.96 35.80 20.23
N ALA A 615 -55.67 34.91 20.89
CA ALA A 615 -55.91 33.55 20.43
C ALA A 615 -56.61 33.51 19.07
N LEU A 616 -57.71 34.27 18.93
CA LEU A 616 -58.44 34.33 17.67
C LEU A 616 -57.67 35.00 16.55
N GLU A 617 -56.93 36.09 16.84
CA GLU A 617 -56.04 36.74 15.87
C GLU A 617 -55.01 35.77 15.33
N SER A 618 -54.35 35.03 16.24
CA SER A 618 -53.33 34.07 15.88
C SER A 618 -53.89 32.88 15.10
N LEU A 619 -55.04 32.35 15.48
CA LEU A 619 -55.76 31.29 14.76
C LEU A 619 -56.17 31.75 13.35
N GLN A 620 -56.64 32.95 13.22
CA GLN A 620 -57.02 33.51 11.93
C GLN A 620 -55.83 33.62 10.97
N LYS A 621 -54.64 34.03 11.49
CA LYS A 621 -53.40 34.04 10.72
C LYS A 621 -52.96 32.62 10.30
N SER A 622 -53.06 31.65 11.20
CA SER A 622 -52.78 30.24 10.88
C SER A 622 -53.69 29.70 9.78
N LEU A 623 -55.00 29.99 9.86
CA LEU A 623 -56.02 29.63 8.84
C LEU A 623 -55.72 30.29 7.49
N GLN A 624 -55.22 31.55 7.48
CA GLN A 624 -54.84 32.26 6.24
C GLN A 624 -53.67 31.60 5.54
N ILE A 625 -52.71 31.04 6.29
CA ILE A 625 -51.50 30.41 5.75
C ILE A 625 -51.79 28.97 5.30
N ASN A 626 -52.52 28.18 6.11
CA ASN A 626 -52.91 26.82 5.77
C ASN A 626 -54.28 26.49 6.37
N HIS A 627 -55.33 26.76 5.59
CA HIS A 627 -56.71 26.64 6.04
C HIS A 627 -57.06 25.21 6.48
N GLU A 628 -56.81 24.22 5.63
CA GLU A 628 -57.24 22.83 5.86
C GLU A 628 -56.65 22.24 7.12
N LYS A 629 -55.30 22.34 7.29
CA LYS A 629 -54.62 21.79 8.45
C LYS A 629 -54.97 22.50 9.74
N SER A 630 -55.02 23.85 9.73
CA SER A 630 -55.34 24.63 10.91
C SER A 630 -56.77 24.39 11.36
N LEU A 631 -57.71 24.27 10.43
CA LEU A 631 -59.12 23.98 10.70
C LEU A 631 -59.30 22.59 11.33
N ASN A 632 -58.70 21.57 10.75
CA ASN A 632 -58.82 20.21 11.25
C ASN A 632 -58.23 20.06 12.67
N LEU A 633 -57.13 20.71 12.95
CA LEU A 633 -56.54 20.74 14.29
C LEU A 633 -57.41 21.48 15.29
N ALA A 634 -57.87 22.71 14.95
CA ALA A 634 -58.64 23.56 15.87
C ALA A 634 -59.94 22.93 16.30
N LYS A 635 -60.60 22.13 15.46
CA LYS A 635 -61.82 21.42 15.77
C LYS A 635 -61.71 20.43 16.95
N THR A 636 -60.62 19.82 17.10
CA THR A 636 -60.38 18.69 18.06
C THR A 636 -59.43 19.02 19.20
N ASP A 637 -58.66 20.11 19.09
CA ASP A 637 -57.60 20.43 20.06
C ASP A 637 -58.20 20.99 21.36
N SER A 638 -57.90 20.34 22.47
CA SER A 638 -58.35 20.71 23.82
C SER A 638 -57.77 22.05 24.29
N ASP A 639 -56.69 22.54 23.68
CA ASP A 639 -56.10 23.83 24.04
C ASP A 639 -57.02 25.01 23.77
N PHE A 640 -58.07 24.83 22.94
CA PHE A 640 -59.08 25.81 22.68
C PHE A 640 -60.35 25.67 23.55
N ASP A 641 -60.40 24.75 24.52
CA ASP A 641 -61.57 24.52 25.33
C ASP A 641 -62.00 25.79 26.08
N ASN A 642 -61.08 26.65 26.48
CA ASN A 642 -61.37 27.91 27.17
C ASN A 642 -62.11 28.93 26.27
N ILE A 643 -61.88 28.85 24.95
CA ILE A 643 -62.51 29.77 23.98
C ILE A 643 -63.42 29.02 23.02
N ARG A 644 -63.67 27.73 23.20
CA ARG A 644 -64.48 26.90 22.31
C ARG A 644 -65.96 27.41 22.19
N HIS A 645 -66.48 28.01 23.24
CA HIS A 645 -67.81 28.58 23.27
C HIS A 645 -67.89 30.04 22.80
N ASP A 646 -66.76 30.68 22.46
CA ASP A 646 -66.74 32.03 21.90
C ASP A 646 -67.37 32.01 20.47
N PRO A 647 -68.43 32.83 20.21
CA PRO A 647 -69.02 32.88 18.88
C PRO A 647 -68.09 33.17 17.73
N ARG A 648 -66.95 33.91 18.00
CA ARG A 648 -65.93 34.25 17.01
C ARG A 648 -65.08 33.05 16.70
N PHE A 649 -64.75 32.20 17.71
CA PHE A 649 -64.07 30.97 17.50
C PHE A 649 -64.87 29.99 16.66
N GLN A 650 -66.19 29.85 16.98
CA GLN A 650 -67.08 29.00 16.22
C GLN A 650 -67.21 29.46 14.75
N ALA A 651 -67.17 30.76 14.51
CA ALA A 651 -67.20 31.30 13.14
C ALA A 651 -65.91 31.03 12.34
N LEU A 652 -64.76 30.92 13.03
CA LEU A 652 -63.44 30.59 12.39
C LEU A 652 -63.32 29.13 12.02
N ILE A 653 -63.98 28.21 12.75
CA ILE A 653 -63.86 26.77 12.55
C ILE A 653 -65.00 26.12 11.79
N GLN A 654 -66.00 26.90 11.40
CA GLN A 654 -67.05 26.45 10.49
C GLN A 654 -66.55 26.34 9.06
#